data_739f304141f7badaf4586d01d965cf19
#
_entry.id   739f304141f7badaf4586d01d965cf19
#
_cell.length_a   1.000
_cell.length_b   1.000
_cell.length_c   1.000
_cell.angle_alpha   90.00
_cell.angle_beta   90.00
_cell.angle_gamma   90.00
#
_symmetry.space_group_name_H-M   'P 1'
#
loop_
_entity.id
_entity.type
_entity.pdbx_description
1 polymer ?
#
loop_
_entity_poly.entity_id
_entity_poly.type
_entity_poly.pdbx_seq_one_letter_code
_entity_poly.pdbx_strand_id
1 'polypeptide(L)'
;MSTHPNHEHSDKQSPRYRSHPQIEGTILCCRVCQLESEGETRGTVSKLPDRHEHSAGEGEHSQEEGADGVGVAGVDEQPAHEHGTEHPHSHAEAEHPPYAADEHDHERHEHGVDYEDQRAHTDHTGHERMFRRRFWVSLVLSAPVIFFSEFIQDVFTYTAPTFPGSVWVTPVLSVIIFAYGGVPFLSMARTELENREPGMMMLISLAITVAFVYSIASLFLEGTTPFFWELVTLIDIMLLGHWMEMRSVRQASGALDELAKLMPDTAERVTESGDTEEVPISDLTVGDVVLVRPGASVPADGEVVEGDSSVDESMITGESRPVEKVPGTEVIAGTVNQDGSLRVQVTKTGEETALAGIMRLVKEAQQSESRTQLLADRAAGWLFYIALTVAGITAVAWVVAVGSNITVLERVVTVLVIACPHALGLAVPLVVAINTSTAAQNGMLVRDRIAMEEARNLDTVMFDKTGTLTKGEQGVVGVQTTEVWDEKRVFEIAAGVESDSEHMIARAIRNSAEERGVQREQVTGFENLRGLGVRATADGETVHLGGPNLIEKLGVEPSGEIAAFAAEAGANAQTVIYLVRENSKVVAAFALADVVRDESRQAIEALHAMGIEVAMLTGDSEDVAKAVAEELGIDQYFSEVLPEEKDTKVEQLQSEGKLVAMVGDGVNDAPALARADVGVAIGSGTDVAIESGDIILVDNNPLDVVRLIRLSKASYRKMQENLVWATGYNVIALPLAAGVLAPVGILLSPAIGAVFMSLSTIIVAINARRLKRVDLSI
;
A
#
# COMPACT_ATOMS: atom_id res chain seq x y z
N MET A 1 -8.16 11.92 -68.03
CA MET A 1 -7.70 10.73 -68.71
C MET A 1 -7.76 9.65 -67.65
N SER A 2 -8.89 8.97 -67.56
CA SER A 2 -9.24 7.69 -68.18
C SER A 2 -8.29 6.60 -67.64
N THR A 3 -8.67 5.54 -67.01
CA THR A 3 -9.86 4.68 -67.18
C THR A 3 -9.85 3.61 -66.05
N HIS A 4 -11.00 3.39 -65.48
CA HIS A 4 -11.45 2.07 -64.95
C HIS A 4 -11.63 1.10 -66.13
N PRO A 5 -11.77 -0.23 -65.96
CA PRO A 5 -12.87 -0.87 -65.27
C PRO A 5 -12.66 -2.28 -64.64
N ASN A 6 -13.50 -2.63 -63.68
CA ASN A 6 -14.58 -3.67 -63.66
C ASN A 6 -14.26 -5.13 -63.34
N HIS A 7 -14.97 -5.61 -62.28
CA HIS A 7 -15.82 -6.78 -62.12
C HIS A 7 -15.19 -8.19 -62.19
N GLU A 8 -15.42 -9.05 -61.18
CA GLU A 8 -16.59 -9.90 -61.05
C GLU A 8 -16.60 -10.77 -59.76
N HIS A 9 -17.78 -11.00 -59.32
CA HIS A 9 -18.34 -11.94 -58.33
C HIS A 9 -17.73 -13.36 -58.28
N SER A 10 -17.64 -13.99 -57.12
CA SER A 10 -18.62 -15.01 -56.67
C SER A 10 -18.14 -15.83 -55.46
N ASP A 11 -19.08 -16.06 -54.61
CA ASP A 11 -19.43 -17.28 -53.86
C ASP A 11 -18.69 -17.71 -52.59
N LYS A 12 -19.54 -17.74 -51.59
CA LYS A 12 -19.60 -18.50 -50.35
C LYS A 12 -18.84 -19.83 -50.37
N GLN A 13 -18.01 -20.04 -49.31
CA GLN A 13 -17.95 -21.33 -48.61
C GLN A 13 -17.25 -21.19 -47.26
N SER A 14 -17.93 -21.64 -46.21
CA SER A 14 -17.45 -21.82 -44.84
C SER A 14 -16.24 -22.75 -44.78
N PRO A 15 -15.21 -22.47 -43.96
CA PRO A 15 -14.21 -23.49 -43.69
C PRO A 15 -14.52 -24.26 -42.40
N ARG A 16 -14.42 -25.55 -42.57
CA ARG A 16 -14.49 -26.62 -41.61
C ARG A 16 -13.44 -26.52 -40.52
N TYR A 17 -13.83 -26.88 -39.31
CA TYR A 17 -12.96 -27.28 -38.20
C TYR A 17 -11.79 -28.16 -38.69
N ARG A 18 -10.56 -27.73 -38.39
CA ARG A 18 -9.36 -28.57 -38.35
C ARG A 18 -8.92 -28.74 -36.92
N SER A 19 -9.02 -29.96 -36.44
CA SER A 19 -8.37 -30.49 -35.26
C SER A 19 -6.86 -30.35 -35.34
N HIS A 20 -6.25 -29.71 -34.32
CA HIS A 20 -4.81 -29.75 -34.09
C HIS A 20 -4.46 -30.87 -33.11
N PRO A 21 -3.32 -31.53 -33.26
CA PRO A 21 -2.91 -32.66 -32.44
C PRO A 21 -2.47 -32.21 -31.04
N GLN A 22 -2.83 -33.01 -30.04
CA GLN A 22 -2.34 -32.95 -28.68
C GLN A 22 -0.81 -33.10 -28.67
N ILE A 23 -0.11 -32.12 -28.15
CA ILE A 23 1.28 -32.26 -27.71
C ILE A 23 1.20 -32.53 -26.21
N GLU A 24 1.43 -33.77 -25.82
CA GLU A 24 1.74 -34.16 -24.44
C GLU A 24 3.04 -33.48 -24.03
N GLY A 25 2.91 -32.35 -23.33
CA GLY A 25 3.98 -31.70 -22.58
C GLY A 25 3.84 -32.07 -21.11
N THR A 26 4.65 -32.97 -20.67
CA THR A 26 4.80 -33.39 -19.28
C THR A 26 5.06 -32.19 -18.37
N ILE A 27 4.03 -31.77 -17.65
CA ILE A 27 4.15 -30.81 -16.57
C ILE A 27 4.71 -31.56 -15.37
N LEU A 28 6.01 -31.37 -15.13
CA LEU A 28 6.65 -31.66 -13.84
C LEU A 28 6.23 -30.54 -12.87
N CYS A 29 5.02 -30.61 -12.36
CA CYS A 29 4.56 -29.73 -11.32
C CYS A 29 4.55 -30.50 -9.99
N CYS A 30 5.38 -30.05 -9.11
CA CYS A 30 5.43 -30.21 -7.66
C CYS A 30 4.54 -31.30 -7.05
N ARG A 31 5.13 -32.45 -6.78
CA ARG A 31 4.62 -33.49 -5.88
C ARG A 31 4.84 -33.16 -4.39
N VAL A 32 4.91 -31.89 -4.03
CA VAL A 32 5.13 -31.47 -2.62
C VAL A 32 3.83 -30.97 -1.96
N CYS A 33 2.81 -30.61 -2.74
CA CYS A 33 1.53 -30.15 -2.18
C CYS A 33 0.43 -31.22 -2.07
N GLN A 34 0.73 -32.51 -2.31
CA GLN A 34 -0.26 -33.59 -2.22
C GLN A 34 -0.02 -34.59 -1.07
N LEU A 35 0.85 -34.25 -0.09
CA LEU A 35 1.14 -35.15 1.05
C LEU A 35 0.57 -34.68 2.40
N GLU A 36 -0.26 -33.67 2.44
CA GLU A 36 -0.91 -33.22 3.69
C GLU A 36 -2.41 -33.48 3.80
N SER A 37 -3.04 -34.17 2.83
CA SER A 37 -4.48 -34.46 2.90
C SER A 37 -4.87 -35.97 3.01
N GLU A 38 -3.94 -36.87 3.18
CA GLU A 38 -4.26 -38.28 3.45
C GLU A 38 -3.43 -38.84 4.60
N GLY A 39 -3.91 -38.70 5.84
CA GLY A 39 -3.20 -39.21 7.02
C GLY A 39 -3.94 -39.26 8.32
N GLU A 40 -5.28 -39.38 8.31
CA GLU A 40 -6.01 -39.78 9.50
C GLU A 40 -6.76 -41.07 9.23
N THR A 41 -6.19 -42.21 9.67
CA THR A 41 -6.87 -43.31 10.35
C THR A 41 -5.93 -44.48 10.64
N ARG A 42 -6.00 -44.94 11.89
CA ARG A 42 -5.48 -46.17 12.58
C ARG A 42 -4.17 -46.00 13.30
N GLY A 43 -4.16 -45.90 14.64
CA GLY A 43 -4.59 -46.83 15.67
C GLY A 43 -3.46 -47.72 16.13
N THR A 44 -3.00 -47.55 17.37
CA THR A 44 -2.71 -48.58 18.42
C THR A 44 -1.71 -48.04 19.44
N VAL A 45 -2.18 -47.79 20.64
CA VAL A 45 -1.91 -48.44 21.95
C VAL A 45 -0.46 -48.75 22.31
N SER A 46 0.11 -48.06 23.33
CA SER A 46 0.67 -48.67 24.55
C SER A 46 1.19 -47.59 25.56
N LYS A 47 0.53 -47.56 26.70
CA LYS A 47 0.99 -47.71 28.11
C LYS A 47 2.00 -46.73 28.70
N LEU A 48 1.47 -45.81 29.56
CA LEU A 48 1.51 -45.60 31.03
C LEU A 48 2.83 -45.91 31.80
N PRO A 49 3.16 -45.26 32.99
CA PRO A 49 2.32 -45.23 34.18
C PRO A 49 2.30 -43.93 35.05
N ASP A 50 1.15 -43.67 35.70
CA ASP A 50 0.80 -43.56 37.13
C ASP A 50 1.55 -42.54 38.01
N ARG A 51 0.83 -41.73 38.79
CA ARG A 51 0.09 -41.85 40.05
C ARG A 51 -0.25 -40.46 40.64
N HIS A 52 -1.29 -40.07 41.30
CA HIS A 52 -2.13 -40.46 42.41
C HIS A 52 -3.36 -39.53 42.49
N GLU A 53 -4.54 -40.03 42.57
CA GLU A 53 -5.46 -40.27 43.70
C GLU A 53 -5.87 -39.05 44.55
N HIS A 54 -7.16 -38.66 44.61
CA HIS A 54 -8.25 -39.02 45.56
C HIS A 54 -9.53 -38.32 45.15
N SER A 55 -10.56 -38.98 44.92
CA SER A 55 -11.70 -39.57 45.59
C SER A 55 -12.85 -38.61 45.83
N ALA A 56 -13.94 -38.97 45.27
CA ALA A 56 -15.25 -39.43 45.68
C ALA A 56 -16.32 -38.36 45.92
N GLY A 57 -17.46 -38.55 45.31
CA GLY A 57 -18.72 -38.81 45.85
C GLY A 57 -19.90 -38.47 44.96
N GLU A 58 -20.61 -39.47 44.69
CA GLU A 58 -21.89 -39.75 44.10
C GLU A 58 -23.06 -38.83 44.44
N GLY A 59 -24.05 -38.80 43.54
CA GLY A 59 -25.43 -38.44 43.91
C GLY A 59 -26.33 -38.12 42.71
N GLU A 60 -27.01 -39.14 42.19
CA GLU A 60 -28.14 -39.13 41.23
C GLU A 60 -29.40 -38.47 41.80
N HIS A 61 -30.24 -38.00 40.94
CA HIS A 61 -31.69 -38.20 40.70
C HIS A 61 -32.42 -36.93 40.32
N SER A 62 -32.92 -36.87 39.13
CA SER A 62 -34.28 -37.10 38.59
C SER A 62 -35.35 -36.10 38.97
N GLN A 63 -35.95 -35.54 37.93
CA GLN A 63 -37.37 -35.37 37.58
C GLN A 63 -38.31 -34.41 38.33
N GLU A 64 -38.95 -33.67 37.49
CA GLU A 64 -40.41 -33.42 37.31
C GLU A 64 -41.04 -32.12 37.87
N GLU A 65 -41.59 -31.42 36.87
CA GLU A 65 -42.94 -30.81 36.75
C GLU A 65 -43.51 -29.88 37.87
N GLY A 66 -44.11 -28.81 37.34
CA GLY A 66 -45.34 -28.30 37.88
C GLY A 66 -45.50 -26.80 38.05
N ALA A 67 -46.07 -26.21 37.05
CA ALA A 67 -47.23 -25.31 37.00
C ALA A 67 -47.54 -24.33 38.16
N ASP A 68 -47.99 -23.15 37.65
CA ASP A 68 -49.07 -22.28 38.17
C ASP A 68 -48.83 -21.28 39.31
N GLY A 69 -49.16 -20.03 38.96
CA GLY A 69 -50.02 -19.23 39.83
C GLY A 69 -49.61 -17.80 40.15
N VAL A 70 -50.09 -16.86 39.36
CA VAL A 70 -50.96 -15.70 39.70
C VAL A 70 -50.60 -14.84 40.96
N GLY A 71 -50.58 -13.49 40.69
CA GLY A 71 -51.05 -12.49 41.70
C GLY A 71 -50.11 -11.30 41.88
N VAL A 72 -50.31 -10.21 41.18
CA VAL A 72 -51.06 -8.97 41.49
C VAL A 72 -50.45 -8.08 42.60
N ALA A 73 -50.16 -6.85 42.16
CA ALA A 73 -50.42 -5.53 42.74
C ALA A 73 -49.53 -4.92 43.83
N GLY A 74 -49.31 -3.61 43.60
CA GLY A 74 -49.16 -2.56 44.59
C GLY A 74 -47.83 -1.80 44.45
N VAL A 75 -47.74 -0.66 43.74
CA VAL A 75 -48.13 0.73 44.06
C VAL A 75 -47.38 1.30 45.27
N ASP A 76 -46.82 2.47 44.97
CA ASP A 76 -46.58 3.69 45.76
C ASP A 76 -45.10 4.07 46.00
N GLU A 77 -44.80 5.16 45.40
CA GLU A 77 -44.64 6.56 45.83
C GLU A 77 -43.26 6.97 46.34
N GLN A 78 -42.79 8.01 45.67
CA GLN A 78 -41.76 8.98 46.09
C GLN A 78 -42.17 9.72 47.38
N PRO A 79 -41.31 10.44 48.11
CA PRO A 79 -40.94 11.77 47.64
C PRO A 79 -39.50 12.28 47.94
N ALA A 80 -39.22 13.39 47.26
CA ALA A 80 -38.11 14.29 47.36
C ALA A 80 -37.97 14.99 48.72
N HIS A 81 -36.78 15.44 49.06
CA HIS A 81 -36.57 16.73 49.75
C HIS A 81 -35.18 17.32 49.50
N GLU A 82 -35.23 18.60 49.23
CA GLU A 82 -34.23 19.65 49.00
C GLU A 82 -33.49 20.12 50.28
N HIS A 83 -32.56 21.06 50.00
CA HIS A 83 -31.87 22.05 50.84
C HIS A 83 -30.50 21.60 51.37
N GLY A 84 -29.46 22.37 51.25
CA GLY A 84 -29.20 23.77 50.93
C GLY A 84 -28.08 24.31 51.82
N THR A 85 -27.36 25.29 51.33
CA THR A 85 -26.53 26.33 52.03
C THR A 85 -25.12 25.98 52.50
N GLU A 86 -24.10 26.54 51.83
CA GLU A 86 -23.36 27.80 52.06
C GLU A 86 -22.35 27.86 53.22
N HIS A 87 -21.07 28.07 52.79
CA HIS A 87 -20.03 29.02 53.31
C HIS A 87 -19.39 28.84 54.71
N PRO A 88 -18.30 29.61 54.93
CA PRO A 88 -16.91 29.57 54.39
C PRO A 88 -15.84 29.66 55.51
N HIS A 89 -14.58 30.01 55.19
CA HIS A 89 -13.46 30.57 55.97
C HIS A 89 -12.18 29.73 55.92
N SER A 90 -11.08 30.19 55.67
CA SER A 90 -10.28 31.41 55.57
C SER A 90 -8.87 31.16 56.12
N HIS A 91 -7.88 31.67 55.35
CA HIS A 91 -6.57 32.16 55.77
C HIS A 91 -5.67 31.37 56.73
N ALA A 92 -4.44 31.16 56.26
CA ALA A 92 -3.26 31.80 56.90
C ALA A 92 -2.02 31.62 56.02
N GLU A 93 -1.45 32.79 55.67
CA GLU A 93 -0.10 33.00 55.18
C GLU A 93 0.90 32.71 56.29
N ALA A 94 2.12 32.27 55.93
CA ALA A 94 3.32 32.51 56.68
C ALA A 94 4.55 32.56 55.78
N GLU A 95 5.26 33.64 55.90
CA GLU A 95 6.39 34.15 55.17
C GLU A 95 7.72 33.38 55.33
N HIS A 96 8.59 33.63 54.40
CA HIS A 96 10.02 33.30 54.18
C HIS A 96 10.98 33.49 55.36
N PRO A 97 12.26 32.97 55.31
CA PRO A 97 13.30 33.62 54.52
C PRO A 97 14.36 32.69 53.88
N PRO A 98 15.31 33.26 53.10
CA PRO A 98 16.14 32.58 52.11
C PRO A 98 17.50 32.16 52.65
N TYR A 99 18.10 31.07 52.10
CA TYR A 99 19.56 30.87 52.16
C TYR A 99 20.08 30.12 50.92
N ALA A 100 21.08 30.79 50.34
CA ALA A 100 22.32 30.36 49.71
C ALA A 100 22.40 29.11 48.82
N ALA A 101 22.95 29.38 47.65
CA ALA A 101 23.46 28.44 46.68
C ALA A 101 24.55 27.51 47.24
N ASP A 102 24.44 26.23 46.93
CA ASP A 102 25.57 25.32 46.80
C ASP A 102 25.30 24.38 45.65
N GLU A 103 26.25 24.40 44.71
CA GLU A 103 26.35 23.48 43.58
C GLU A 103 26.62 22.07 44.11
N HIS A 104 25.67 21.16 43.87
CA HIS A 104 25.95 19.74 43.88
C HIS A 104 25.30 19.07 42.64
N ASP A 105 26.19 18.59 41.78
CA ASP A 105 25.99 17.61 40.74
C ASP A 105 25.09 16.48 41.24
N HIS A 106 23.88 16.40 40.75
CA HIS A 106 23.05 15.19 40.81
C HIS A 106 22.90 14.61 39.44
N GLU A 107 23.74 13.57 39.21
CA GLU A 107 23.45 12.56 38.18
C GLU A 107 22.02 12.10 38.27
N ARG A 108 21.20 12.49 37.28
CA ARG A 108 19.90 11.88 37.04
C ARG A 108 20.13 10.50 36.43
N HIS A 109 19.96 9.50 37.22
CA HIS A 109 19.65 8.15 36.70
C HIS A 109 18.23 8.19 36.09
N GLU A 110 18.18 8.46 34.79
CA GLU A 110 17.03 8.11 33.95
C GLU A 110 17.09 6.60 33.74
N HIS A 111 16.16 5.87 34.33
CA HIS A 111 15.78 4.54 33.86
C HIS A 111 15.06 4.69 32.52
N GLY A 112 15.83 4.96 31.47
CA GLY A 112 15.40 4.75 30.09
C GLY A 112 15.41 3.25 29.84
N VAL A 113 14.26 2.68 29.61
CA VAL A 113 14.15 1.37 29.01
C VAL A 113 14.80 1.48 27.63
N ASP A 114 15.91 0.72 27.42
CA ASP A 114 16.66 0.69 26.18
C ASP A 114 15.75 0.24 25.02
N TYR A 115 15.23 1.21 24.28
CA TYR A 115 14.61 1.02 22.95
C TYR A 115 15.65 0.99 21.81
N GLU A 116 16.96 0.87 22.12
CA GLU A 116 18.00 0.89 21.10
C GLU A 116 18.18 -0.43 20.33
N ASP A 117 17.64 -1.55 20.81
CA ASP A 117 17.90 -2.86 20.20
C ASP A 117 16.94 -3.24 19.04
N GLN A 118 15.86 -2.47 18.82
CA GLN A 118 14.97 -2.68 17.67
C GLN A 118 15.26 -1.77 16.46
N ARG A 119 16.21 -0.82 16.56
CA ARG A 119 16.60 0.07 15.45
C ARG A 119 17.66 -0.50 14.50
N ALA A 120 18.15 -1.72 14.75
CA ALA A 120 19.25 -2.29 13.97
C ALA A 120 18.86 -2.67 12.52
N HIS A 121 17.58 -2.74 12.16
CA HIS A 121 17.14 -3.14 10.82
C HIS A 121 16.76 -2.00 9.87
N THR A 122 16.74 -0.74 10.29
CA THR A 122 16.20 0.37 9.48
C THR A 122 17.18 1.46 9.05
N ASP A 123 18.44 1.44 9.47
CA ASP A 123 19.42 2.43 8.99
C ASP A 123 20.17 1.99 7.72
N HIS A 124 19.43 1.91 6.60
CA HIS A 124 20.02 1.61 5.29
C HIS A 124 21.06 2.66 4.84
N THR A 125 20.97 3.90 5.32
CA THR A 125 21.90 4.97 4.94
C THR A 125 23.24 4.82 5.62
N GLY A 126 23.28 4.46 6.89
CA GLY A 126 24.48 4.15 7.65
C GLY A 126 25.21 2.93 7.11
N HIS A 127 24.47 1.85 6.85
CA HIS A 127 25.01 0.63 6.29
C HIS A 127 25.58 0.80 4.87
N GLU A 128 24.88 1.52 3.96
CA GLU A 128 25.40 1.81 2.62
C GLU A 128 26.73 2.57 2.67
N ARG A 129 26.82 3.63 3.49
CA ARG A 129 28.06 4.42 3.67
C ARG A 129 29.19 3.56 4.22
N MET A 130 28.88 2.67 5.19
CA MET A 130 29.83 1.75 5.79
C MET A 130 30.41 0.79 4.73
N PHE A 131 29.56 0.08 3.98
CA PHE A 131 30.00 -0.89 2.96
C PHE A 131 30.77 -0.19 1.83
N ARG A 132 30.30 0.98 1.35
CA ARG A 132 30.99 1.78 0.34
C ARG A 132 32.38 2.19 0.77
N ARG A 133 32.55 2.70 2.02
CA ARG A 133 33.85 3.12 2.54
C ARG A 133 34.78 1.93 2.70
N ARG A 134 34.29 0.81 3.24
CA ARG A 134 35.07 -0.39 3.43
C ARG A 134 35.49 -1.00 2.10
N PHE A 135 34.63 -1.03 1.10
CA PHE A 135 34.96 -1.50 -0.25
C PHE A 135 36.13 -0.72 -0.84
N TRP A 136 36.09 0.61 -0.90
CA TRP A 136 37.14 1.39 -1.50
C TRP A 136 38.47 1.27 -0.77
N VAL A 137 38.45 1.23 0.57
CA VAL A 137 39.67 1.04 1.37
C VAL A 137 40.26 -0.37 1.15
N SER A 138 39.40 -1.42 1.19
CA SER A 138 39.87 -2.79 0.94
C SER A 138 40.41 -2.95 -0.46
N LEU A 139 39.72 -2.42 -1.48
CA LEU A 139 40.17 -2.48 -2.89
C LEU A 139 41.56 -1.86 -3.08
N VAL A 140 41.83 -0.71 -2.46
CA VAL A 140 43.15 -0.08 -2.53
C VAL A 140 44.23 -0.94 -1.86
N LEU A 141 43.90 -1.55 -0.71
CA LEU A 141 44.82 -2.45 0.00
C LEU A 141 44.99 -3.79 -0.69
N SER A 142 44.01 -4.26 -1.47
CA SER A 142 44.05 -5.51 -2.23
C SER A 142 44.97 -5.41 -3.46
N ALA A 143 45.13 -4.20 -4.03
CA ALA A 143 45.95 -4.03 -5.22
C ALA A 143 47.40 -4.52 -5.06
N PRO A 144 48.15 -4.22 -3.96
CA PRO A 144 49.46 -4.82 -3.73
C PRO A 144 49.40 -6.35 -3.50
N VAL A 145 48.35 -6.84 -2.80
CA VAL A 145 48.21 -8.31 -2.56
C VAL A 145 48.09 -9.05 -3.89
N ILE A 146 47.23 -8.53 -4.79
CA ILE A 146 47.03 -9.10 -6.13
C ILE A 146 48.30 -8.97 -6.96
N PHE A 147 49.03 -7.82 -6.90
CA PHE A 147 50.25 -7.61 -7.65
C PHE A 147 51.39 -8.56 -7.22
N PHE A 148 51.50 -8.94 -5.93
CA PHE A 148 52.51 -9.87 -5.42
C PHE A 148 52.03 -11.33 -5.45
N SER A 149 50.79 -11.64 -5.93
CA SER A 149 50.28 -13.01 -6.04
C SER A 149 51.02 -13.77 -7.16
N GLU A 150 51.50 -14.97 -6.86
CA GLU A 150 52.17 -15.87 -7.83
C GLU A 150 51.23 -16.16 -9.01
N PHE A 151 49.98 -16.46 -8.76
CA PHE A 151 48.99 -16.74 -9.81
C PHE A 151 48.87 -15.60 -10.82
N ILE A 152 48.80 -14.35 -10.35
CA ILE A 152 48.67 -13.16 -11.22
C ILE A 152 49.97 -12.92 -12.00
N GLN A 153 51.14 -13.16 -11.35
CA GLN A 153 52.43 -13.07 -12.01
C GLN A 153 52.58 -14.12 -13.15
N ASP A 154 52.07 -15.33 -12.96
CA ASP A 154 52.09 -16.39 -13.97
C ASP A 154 51.12 -16.06 -15.12
N VAL A 155 49.91 -15.59 -14.83
CA VAL A 155 48.93 -15.23 -15.86
C VAL A 155 49.41 -14.08 -16.76
N PHE A 156 50.00 -13.04 -16.17
CA PHE A 156 50.44 -11.84 -16.86
C PHE A 156 51.94 -11.88 -17.23
N THR A 157 52.64 -12.98 -16.95
CA THR A 157 54.06 -13.24 -17.29
C THR A 157 55.02 -12.11 -16.86
N TYR A 158 54.84 -11.64 -15.61
CA TYR A 158 55.74 -10.67 -14.98
C TYR A 158 56.30 -11.22 -13.67
N THR A 159 57.38 -10.63 -13.17
CA THR A 159 57.95 -10.93 -11.85
C THR A 159 57.87 -9.69 -10.96
N ALA A 160 57.25 -9.82 -9.82
CA ALA A 160 57.20 -8.73 -8.86
C ALA A 160 58.60 -8.40 -8.29
N PRO A 161 58.88 -7.12 -8.02
CA PRO A 161 60.22 -6.75 -7.47
C PRO A 161 60.40 -7.33 -6.08
N THR A 162 61.57 -7.96 -5.88
CA THR A 162 61.96 -8.51 -4.58
C THR A 162 62.77 -7.49 -3.77
N PHE A 163 62.34 -7.24 -2.55
CA PHE A 163 63.02 -6.39 -1.58
C PHE A 163 62.94 -7.03 -0.18
N PRO A 164 63.83 -6.66 0.79
CA PRO A 164 63.77 -7.20 2.14
C PRO A 164 62.36 -6.99 2.76
N GLY A 165 61.65 -8.08 3.06
CA GLY A 165 60.32 -8.07 3.60
C GLY A 165 59.17 -8.14 2.58
N SER A 166 59.43 -8.23 1.28
CA SER A 166 58.41 -8.36 0.22
C SER A 166 57.46 -9.56 0.45
N VAL A 167 57.94 -10.65 1.05
CA VAL A 167 57.19 -11.86 1.40
C VAL A 167 56.06 -11.56 2.38
N TRP A 168 56.24 -10.55 3.24
CA TRP A 168 55.25 -10.18 4.25
C TRP A 168 54.18 -9.21 3.75
N VAL A 169 54.31 -8.61 2.55
CA VAL A 169 53.36 -7.66 2.01
C VAL A 169 51.97 -8.30 1.89
N THR A 170 51.89 -9.44 1.24
CA THR A 170 50.64 -10.17 1.01
C THR A 170 49.98 -10.65 2.34
N PRO A 171 50.68 -11.34 3.27
CA PRO A 171 50.04 -11.72 4.53
C PRO A 171 49.59 -10.57 5.40
N VAL A 172 50.39 -9.54 5.58
CA VAL A 172 50.06 -8.40 6.44
C VAL A 172 48.87 -7.62 5.92
N LEU A 173 48.86 -7.29 4.61
CA LEU A 173 47.73 -6.57 4.02
C LEU A 173 46.48 -7.43 4.04
N SER A 174 46.54 -8.74 3.81
CA SER A 174 45.37 -9.63 3.88
C SER A 174 44.79 -9.73 5.28
N VAL A 175 45.62 -9.73 6.33
CA VAL A 175 45.16 -9.65 7.72
C VAL A 175 44.43 -8.34 7.98
N ILE A 176 44.97 -7.23 7.49
CA ILE A 176 44.33 -5.91 7.63
C ILE A 176 42.97 -5.86 6.88
N ILE A 177 42.91 -6.39 5.65
CA ILE A 177 41.71 -6.45 4.85
C ILE A 177 40.65 -7.35 5.52
N PHE A 178 41.05 -8.53 6.05
CA PHE A 178 40.13 -9.39 6.79
C PHE A 178 39.59 -8.72 8.06
N ALA A 179 40.47 -8.05 8.85
CA ALA A 179 40.08 -7.35 10.07
C ALA A 179 39.23 -6.12 9.80
N TYR A 180 39.42 -5.42 8.67
CA TYR A 180 38.67 -4.21 8.33
C TYR A 180 37.44 -4.49 7.43
N GLY A 181 37.62 -5.25 6.37
CA GLY A 181 36.59 -5.56 5.38
C GLY A 181 35.71 -6.76 5.73
N GLY A 182 36.27 -7.78 6.43
CA GLY A 182 35.57 -9.01 6.80
C GLY A 182 34.71 -8.89 8.07
N VAL A 183 35.08 -8.03 9.02
CA VAL A 183 34.40 -7.88 10.32
C VAL A 183 32.90 -7.60 10.21
N PRO A 184 32.37 -6.77 9.29
CA PRO A 184 30.93 -6.60 9.15
C PRO A 184 30.18 -7.91 8.92
N PHE A 185 30.69 -8.77 8.05
CA PHE A 185 30.07 -10.07 7.78
C PHE A 185 30.10 -10.97 9.01
N LEU A 186 31.22 -10.98 9.75
CA LEU A 186 31.34 -11.74 10.99
C LEU A 186 30.39 -11.26 12.08
N SER A 187 30.21 -9.95 12.22
CA SER A 187 29.27 -9.38 13.20
C SER A 187 27.82 -9.72 12.85
N MET A 188 27.41 -9.58 11.58
CA MET A 188 26.07 -9.93 11.12
C MET A 188 25.81 -11.44 11.22
N ALA A 189 26.80 -12.29 10.89
CA ALA A 189 26.71 -13.74 11.06
C ALA A 189 26.53 -14.17 12.52
N ARG A 190 27.11 -13.41 13.46
CA ARG A 190 26.91 -13.64 14.89
C ARG A 190 25.45 -13.39 15.27
N THR A 191 24.81 -12.35 14.77
CA THR A 191 23.39 -12.08 15.00
C THR A 191 22.50 -13.20 14.42
N GLU A 192 22.77 -13.66 13.18
CA GLU A 192 22.06 -14.81 12.58
C GLU A 192 22.20 -16.08 13.46
N LEU A 193 23.39 -16.29 14.04
CA LEU A 193 23.65 -17.45 14.93
C LEU A 193 22.91 -17.31 16.27
N GLU A 194 22.92 -16.13 16.87
CA GLU A 194 22.23 -15.84 18.14
C GLU A 194 20.70 -16.02 17.98
N ASN A 195 20.14 -15.60 16.86
CA ASN A 195 18.73 -15.77 16.51
C ASN A 195 18.37 -17.20 16.06
N ARG A 196 19.37 -18.07 15.84
CA ARG A 196 19.21 -19.43 15.28
C ARG A 196 18.58 -19.46 13.89
N GLU A 197 18.76 -18.42 13.13
CA GLU A 197 18.28 -18.26 11.76
C GLU A 197 19.48 -18.16 10.82
N PRO A 198 20.10 -19.30 10.45
CA PRO A 198 21.28 -19.29 9.60
C PRO A 198 20.93 -18.77 8.20
N GLY A 199 21.64 -17.73 7.79
CA GLY A 199 21.40 -17.02 6.55
C GLY A 199 22.66 -16.84 5.69
N MET A 200 22.64 -15.81 4.86
CA MET A 200 23.73 -15.57 3.93
C MET A 200 25.00 -15.06 4.61
N MET A 201 24.89 -14.31 5.73
CA MET A 201 26.05 -13.78 6.43
C MET A 201 26.89 -14.89 7.07
N MET A 202 26.24 -15.95 7.56
CA MET A 202 26.94 -17.13 8.06
C MET A 202 27.74 -17.84 6.97
N LEU A 203 27.19 -17.99 5.73
CA LEU A 203 27.92 -18.61 4.62
C LEU A 203 29.15 -17.79 4.19
N ILE A 204 28.98 -16.47 4.05
CA ILE A 204 30.09 -15.57 3.71
C ILE A 204 31.16 -15.64 4.79
N SER A 205 30.77 -15.51 6.05
CA SER A 205 31.66 -15.51 7.19
C SER A 205 32.42 -16.82 7.31
N LEU A 206 31.74 -17.94 7.06
CA LEU A 206 32.38 -19.27 7.04
C LEU A 206 33.41 -19.35 5.91
N ALA A 207 33.06 -18.91 4.69
CA ALA A 207 33.96 -18.96 3.54
C ALA A 207 35.21 -18.09 3.74
N ILE A 208 35.06 -16.82 4.16
CA ILE A 208 36.21 -15.93 4.39
C ILE A 208 37.05 -16.38 5.58
N THR A 209 36.44 -16.94 6.64
CA THR A 209 37.19 -17.46 7.82
C THR A 209 38.00 -18.69 7.45
N VAL A 210 37.39 -19.63 6.70
CA VAL A 210 38.14 -20.85 6.26
C VAL A 210 39.28 -20.45 5.35
N ALA A 211 39.06 -19.55 4.38
CA ALA A 211 40.12 -19.03 3.50
C ALA A 211 41.23 -18.31 4.28
N PHE A 212 40.89 -17.51 5.28
CA PHE A 212 41.82 -16.79 6.13
C PHE A 212 42.67 -17.73 7.00
N VAL A 213 42.02 -18.63 7.74
CA VAL A 213 42.72 -19.59 8.64
C VAL A 213 43.69 -20.47 7.85
N TYR A 214 43.27 -20.96 6.68
CA TYR A 214 44.14 -21.74 5.82
C TYR A 214 45.33 -20.91 5.31
N SER A 215 45.10 -19.68 4.82
CA SER A 215 46.17 -18.82 4.32
C SER A 215 47.22 -18.47 5.38
N ILE A 216 46.77 -18.30 6.63
CA ILE A 216 47.71 -18.14 7.75
C ILE A 216 48.44 -19.44 8.06
N ALA A 217 47.75 -20.59 8.10
CA ALA A 217 48.34 -21.88 8.35
C ALA A 217 49.39 -22.26 7.29
N SER A 218 49.13 -21.92 6.01
CA SER A 218 50.05 -22.19 4.89
C SER A 218 51.41 -21.50 5.01
N LEU A 219 51.51 -20.41 5.79
CA LEU A 219 52.78 -19.74 6.06
C LEU A 219 53.74 -20.62 6.90
N PHE A 220 53.21 -21.61 7.61
CA PHE A 220 53.96 -22.51 8.50
C PHE A 220 54.05 -23.95 7.98
N LEU A 221 53.43 -24.26 6.85
CA LEU A 221 53.36 -25.57 6.23
C LEU A 221 54.17 -25.60 4.94
N GLU A 222 55.25 -26.39 4.89
CA GLU A 222 56.09 -26.53 3.68
C GLU A 222 55.31 -27.17 2.52
N GLY A 223 55.45 -26.62 1.31
CA GLY A 223 54.80 -27.15 0.08
C GLY A 223 53.35 -26.76 -0.12
N THR A 224 52.84 -25.81 0.67
CA THR A 224 51.48 -25.25 0.51
C THR A 224 51.53 -23.85 -0.07
N THR A 225 50.57 -23.52 -0.96
CA THR A 225 50.39 -22.16 -1.50
C THR A 225 49.35 -21.41 -0.70
N PRO A 226 49.63 -20.19 -0.26
CA PRO A 226 48.66 -19.38 0.49
C PRO A 226 47.53 -18.90 -0.41
N PHE A 227 46.33 -18.73 0.20
CA PHE A 227 45.08 -18.38 -0.47
C PHE A 227 44.72 -16.92 -0.27
N PHE A 228 45.72 -16.04 -0.17
CA PHE A 228 45.51 -14.62 0.17
C PHE A 228 44.85 -13.81 -0.89
N TRP A 229 45.19 -14.01 -2.18
CA TRP A 229 44.62 -13.20 -3.25
C TRP A 229 43.13 -13.54 -3.46
N GLU A 230 42.75 -14.80 -3.33
CA GLU A 230 41.34 -15.25 -3.36
C GLU A 230 40.58 -14.69 -2.18
N LEU A 231 41.15 -14.70 -0.98
CA LEU A 231 40.54 -14.15 0.22
C LEU A 231 40.20 -12.64 0.05
N VAL A 232 41.19 -11.84 -0.39
CA VAL A 232 40.98 -10.40 -0.49
C VAL A 232 40.01 -10.05 -1.62
N THR A 233 40.10 -10.74 -2.77
CA THR A 233 39.16 -10.54 -3.87
C THR A 233 37.73 -10.97 -3.48
N LEU A 234 37.59 -12.04 -2.72
CA LEU A 234 36.30 -12.48 -2.19
C LEU A 234 35.70 -11.40 -1.29
N ILE A 235 36.47 -10.86 -0.32
CA ILE A 235 36.01 -9.78 0.57
C ILE A 235 35.62 -8.54 -0.24
N ASP A 236 36.42 -8.12 -1.23
CA ASP A 236 36.15 -6.96 -2.06
C ASP A 236 34.85 -7.14 -2.85
N ILE A 237 34.65 -8.30 -3.49
CA ILE A 237 33.44 -8.60 -4.24
C ILE A 237 32.20 -8.63 -3.34
N MET A 238 32.33 -9.20 -2.14
CA MET A 238 31.24 -9.23 -1.16
C MET A 238 30.89 -7.83 -0.66
N LEU A 239 31.86 -6.99 -0.35
CA LEU A 239 31.64 -5.59 0.04
C LEU A 239 30.96 -4.80 -1.09
N LEU A 240 31.38 -5.01 -2.35
CA LEU A 240 30.75 -4.39 -3.53
C LEU A 240 29.31 -4.85 -3.68
N GLY A 241 29.06 -6.17 -3.57
CA GLY A 241 27.73 -6.74 -3.68
C GLY A 241 26.76 -6.13 -2.69
N HIS A 242 27.13 -6.10 -1.40
CA HIS A 242 26.31 -5.52 -0.33
C HIS A 242 26.13 -3.99 -0.48
N TRP A 243 27.17 -3.27 -0.90
CA TRP A 243 27.01 -1.85 -1.20
C TRP A 243 25.99 -1.62 -2.32
N MET A 244 26.06 -2.39 -3.41
CA MET A 244 25.09 -2.28 -4.52
C MET A 244 23.68 -2.67 -4.11
N GLU A 245 23.54 -3.68 -3.26
CA GLU A 245 22.28 -4.13 -2.67
C GLU A 245 21.64 -3.00 -1.85
N MET A 246 22.34 -2.49 -0.82
CA MET A 246 21.84 -1.40 0.02
C MET A 246 21.51 -0.13 -0.78
N ARG A 247 22.32 0.19 -1.78
CA ARG A 247 22.05 1.29 -2.70
C ARG A 247 20.76 1.07 -3.51
N SER A 248 20.53 -0.16 -3.97
CA SER A 248 19.34 -0.49 -4.76
C SER A 248 18.06 -0.42 -3.93
N VAL A 249 18.10 -0.94 -2.70
CA VAL A 249 16.99 -0.83 -1.74
C VAL A 249 16.69 0.63 -1.42
N ARG A 250 17.70 1.43 -1.07
CA ARG A 250 17.51 2.86 -0.79
C ARG A 250 16.92 3.64 -1.98
N GLN A 251 17.38 3.38 -3.21
CA GLN A 251 16.83 4.03 -4.39
C GLN A 251 15.39 3.58 -4.72
N ALA A 252 15.00 2.41 -4.25
CA ALA A 252 13.63 1.93 -4.40
C ALA A 252 12.69 2.56 -3.35
N SER A 253 13.18 2.78 -2.13
CA SER A 253 12.44 3.39 -1.01
C SER A 253 12.38 4.92 -1.07
N GLY A 254 12.91 5.56 -2.13
CA GLY A 254 13.05 7.01 -2.22
C GLY A 254 11.74 7.81 -2.43
N ALA A 255 10.58 7.17 -2.45
CA ALA A 255 9.29 7.86 -2.53
C ALA A 255 9.04 8.76 -1.32
N LEU A 256 9.43 8.31 -0.12
CA LEU A 256 9.33 9.13 1.10
C LEU A 256 10.21 10.39 1.02
N ASP A 257 11.43 10.26 0.47
CA ASP A 257 12.34 11.40 0.28
C ASP A 257 11.78 12.40 -0.76
N GLU A 258 11.02 11.92 -1.74
CA GLU A 258 10.37 12.76 -2.75
C GLU A 258 9.16 13.49 -2.17
N LEU A 259 8.30 12.79 -1.42
CA LEU A 259 7.16 13.39 -0.72
C LEU A 259 7.63 14.41 0.34
N ALA A 260 8.69 14.12 1.10
CA ALA A 260 9.23 15.05 2.08
C ALA A 260 9.76 16.36 1.47
N LYS A 261 10.19 16.36 0.20
CA LYS A 261 10.64 17.55 -0.50
C LYS A 261 9.51 18.49 -0.92
N LEU A 262 8.26 18.03 -0.91
CA LEU A 262 7.10 18.86 -1.22
C LEU A 262 6.80 19.88 -0.13
N MET A 263 7.17 19.56 1.13
CA MET A 263 7.01 20.48 2.23
C MET A 263 8.05 21.59 2.13
N PRO A 264 7.63 22.87 2.10
CA PRO A 264 8.57 23.99 2.21
C PRO A 264 9.16 24.06 3.64
N ASP A 265 10.30 24.71 3.80
CA ASP A 265 10.92 24.88 5.14
C ASP A 265 10.26 26.03 5.92
N THR A 266 9.68 27.03 5.22
CA THR A 266 9.10 28.24 5.78
C THR A 266 7.73 28.55 5.18
N ALA A 267 6.93 29.35 5.88
CA ALA A 267 5.62 29.82 5.45
C ALA A 267 5.51 31.35 5.63
N GLU A 268 4.75 32.02 4.77
CA GLU A 268 4.39 33.44 4.93
C GLU A 268 3.12 33.56 5.76
N ARG A 269 3.25 33.78 7.07
CA ARG A 269 2.12 34.00 7.98
C ARG A 269 1.61 35.42 7.87
N VAL A 270 0.29 35.60 7.78
CA VAL A 270 -0.36 36.92 7.79
C VAL A 270 -0.57 37.39 9.23
N THR A 271 -0.04 38.54 9.56
CA THR A 271 -0.16 39.15 10.91
C THR A 271 -1.52 39.85 11.05
N GLU A 272 -1.94 40.19 12.29
CA GLU A 272 -3.15 40.96 12.57
C GLU A 272 -3.18 42.34 11.87
N SER A 273 -2.01 42.92 11.54
CA SER A 273 -1.90 44.16 10.77
C SER A 273 -2.13 43.99 9.26
N GLY A 274 -2.22 42.74 8.76
CA GLY A 274 -2.34 42.40 7.34
C GLY A 274 -1.00 42.30 6.60
N ASP A 275 0.15 42.52 7.30
CA ASP A 275 1.49 42.31 6.76
C ASP A 275 1.83 40.81 6.79
N THR A 276 2.83 40.38 6.00
CA THR A 276 3.31 38.99 6.01
C THR A 276 4.68 38.90 6.73
N GLU A 277 4.86 37.86 7.51
CA GLU A 277 6.13 37.48 8.10
C GLU A 277 6.50 36.03 7.71
N GLU A 278 7.78 35.82 7.43
CA GLU A 278 8.29 34.47 7.14
C GLU A 278 8.59 33.75 8.45
N VAL A 279 7.94 32.60 8.65
CA VAL A 279 8.10 31.75 9.83
C VAL A 279 8.47 30.33 9.45
N PRO A 280 9.23 29.59 10.26
CA PRO A 280 9.39 28.14 10.07
C PRO A 280 8.02 27.45 10.13
N ILE A 281 7.83 26.40 9.32
CA ILE A 281 6.56 25.62 9.36
C ILE A 281 6.28 25.05 10.75
N SER A 282 7.32 24.69 11.51
CA SER A 282 7.19 24.21 12.88
C SER A 282 6.53 25.19 13.85
N ASP A 283 6.50 26.46 13.50
CA ASP A 283 5.96 27.54 14.33
C ASP A 283 4.52 27.92 13.94
N LEU A 284 3.96 27.26 12.91
CA LEU A 284 2.56 27.42 12.53
C LEU A 284 1.65 26.74 13.55
N THR A 285 0.52 27.40 13.83
CA THR A 285 -0.54 26.88 14.70
C THR A 285 -1.88 26.86 13.98
N VAL A 286 -2.77 25.97 14.41
CA VAL A 286 -4.15 25.93 13.89
C VAL A 286 -4.83 27.27 14.13
N GLY A 287 -5.43 27.82 13.07
CA GLY A 287 -6.07 29.13 13.05
C GLY A 287 -5.19 30.26 12.48
N ASP A 288 -3.87 30.05 12.31
CA ASP A 288 -3.03 31.00 11.57
C ASP A 288 -3.50 31.14 10.13
N VAL A 289 -3.34 32.34 9.55
CA VAL A 289 -3.59 32.55 8.11
C VAL A 289 -2.25 32.66 7.40
N VAL A 290 -2.06 31.86 6.35
CA VAL A 290 -0.84 31.87 5.54
C VAL A 290 -1.14 32.34 4.12
N LEU A 291 -0.18 33.08 3.54
CA LEU A 291 -0.25 33.51 2.15
C LEU A 291 0.51 32.52 1.26
N VAL A 292 -0.19 31.89 0.32
CA VAL A 292 0.39 30.97 -0.67
C VAL A 292 0.40 31.66 -2.04
N ARG A 293 1.61 32.04 -2.50
CA ARG A 293 1.80 32.74 -3.78
C ARG A 293 1.79 31.76 -4.95
N PRO A 294 1.56 32.26 -6.19
CA PRO A 294 1.75 31.44 -7.39
C PRO A 294 3.13 30.78 -7.45
N GLY A 295 3.16 29.46 -7.69
CA GLY A 295 4.37 28.65 -7.71
C GLY A 295 4.89 28.21 -6.34
N ALA A 296 4.27 28.62 -5.24
CA ALA A 296 4.62 28.20 -3.90
C ALA A 296 3.88 26.92 -3.49
N SER A 297 4.53 26.07 -2.67
CA SER A 297 3.87 24.96 -2.02
C SER A 297 3.02 25.41 -0.83
N VAL A 298 1.88 24.76 -0.63
CA VAL A 298 0.99 24.95 0.52
C VAL A 298 1.72 24.44 1.78
N PRO A 299 1.90 25.25 2.84
CA PRO A 299 2.76 24.89 3.97
C PRO A 299 2.08 24.00 5.03
N ALA A 300 0.76 23.97 5.09
CA ALA A 300 -0.03 23.19 6.04
C ALA A 300 -1.43 22.93 5.46
N ASP A 301 -2.14 21.94 5.95
CA ASP A 301 -3.53 21.72 5.57
C ASP A 301 -4.39 22.88 6.08
N GLY A 302 -5.34 23.32 5.26
CA GLY A 302 -6.16 24.46 5.61
C GLY A 302 -7.34 24.67 4.69
N GLU A 303 -8.10 25.73 4.97
CA GLU A 303 -9.25 26.18 4.18
C GLU A 303 -8.94 27.54 3.55
N VAL A 304 -9.27 27.70 2.29
CA VAL A 304 -9.12 28.98 1.59
C VAL A 304 -10.09 29.99 2.15
N VAL A 305 -9.58 31.11 2.71
CA VAL A 305 -10.41 32.22 3.23
C VAL A 305 -10.50 33.39 2.26
N GLU A 306 -9.52 33.55 1.38
CA GLU A 306 -9.50 34.61 0.37
C GLU A 306 -8.62 34.21 -0.82
N GLY A 307 -9.07 34.54 -2.03
CA GLY A 307 -8.36 34.26 -3.28
C GLY A 307 -9.07 33.22 -4.11
N ASP A 308 -8.61 33.09 -5.36
CA ASP A 308 -9.10 32.17 -6.37
C ASP A 308 -7.90 31.71 -7.18
N SER A 309 -7.66 30.40 -7.25
CA SER A 309 -6.51 29.82 -7.95
C SER A 309 -6.74 28.36 -8.28
N SER A 310 -5.94 27.83 -9.22
CA SER A 310 -5.80 26.39 -9.42
C SER A 310 -4.58 25.85 -8.65
N VAL A 311 -4.74 24.69 -8.05
CA VAL A 311 -3.69 24.03 -7.26
C VAL A 311 -3.36 22.67 -7.89
N ASP A 312 -2.08 22.42 -8.11
CA ASP A 312 -1.57 21.14 -8.60
C ASP A 312 -1.41 20.17 -7.42
N GLU A 313 -2.31 19.19 -7.37
CA GLU A 313 -2.34 18.14 -6.36
C GLU A 313 -1.75 16.81 -6.89
N SER A 314 -1.21 16.80 -8.12
CA SER A 314 -0.76 15.59 -8.82
C SER A 314 0.27 14.74 -8.08
N MET A 315 1.09 15.35 -7.23
CA MET A 315 2.09 14.65 -6.43
C MET A 315 1.49 13.88 -5.24
N ILE A 316 0.27 14.21 -4.86
CA ILE A 316 -0.47 13.57 -3.74
C ILE A 316 -1.56 12.66 -4.31
N THR A 317 -2.39 13.17 -5.20
CA THR A 317 -3.53 12.44 -5.79
C THR A 317 -3.15 11.60 -7.01
N GLY A 318 -2.11 11.98 -7.75
CA GLY A 318 -1.73 11.34 -9.01
C GLY A 318 -2.46 11.92 -10.23
N GLU A 319 -3.44 12.80 -10.03
CA GLU A 319 -4.17 13.45 -11.11
C GLU A 319 -3.43 14.66 -11.68
N SER A 320 -3.20 14.68 -12.98
CA SER A 320 -2.44 15.77 -13.65
C SER A 320 -3.25 17.04 -13.87
N ARG A 321 -4.55 17.04 -13.58
CA ARG A 321 -5.42 18.21 -13.77
C ARG A 321 -5.42 19.05 -12.51
N PRO A 322 -5.02 20.34 -12.58
CA PRO A 322 -5.12 21.23 -11.44
C PRO A 322 -6.56 21.39 -10.94
N VAL A 323 -6.73 21.48 -9.63
CA VAL A 323 -8.01 21.61 -8.94
C VAL A 323 -8.27 23.07 -8.62
N GLU A 324 -9.44 23.59 -8.99
CA GLU A 324 -9.84 24.97 -8.68
C GLU A 324 -10.15 25.12 -7.18
N LYS A 325 -9.54 26.14 -6.56
CA LYS A 325 -9.69 26.45 -5.14
C LYS A 325 -10.22 27.86 -4.96
N VAL A 326 -11.38 27.93 -4.34
CA VAL A 326 -12.11 29.17 -4.01
C VAL A 326 -12.36 29.26 -2.51
N PRO A 327 -12.75 30.42 -1.95
CA PRO A 327 -13.04 30.51 -0.52
C PRO A 327 -14.03 29.45 -0.04
N GLY A 328 -13.67 28.75 1.05
CA GLY A 328 -14.41 27.61 1.60
C GLY A 328 -13.95 26.25 1.09
N THR A 329 -12.96 26.18 0.20
CA THR A 329 -12.37 24.89 -0.24
C THR A 329 -11.13 24.53 0.57
N GLU A 330 -10.96 23.24 0.82
CA GLU A 330 -9.77 22.71 1.50
C GLU A 330 -8.56 22.66 0.57
N VAL A 331 -7.37 22.86 1.14
CA VAL A 331 -6.07 22.68 0.48
C VAL A 331 -5.17 21.78 1.33
N ILE A 332 -4.34 21.01 0.66
CA ILE A 332 -3.48 19.97 1.27
C ILE A 332 -2.02 20.47 1.29
N ALA A 333 -1.34 20.26 2.40
CA ALA A 333 0.08 20.56 2.55
C ALA A 333 0.93 19.87 1.47
N GLY A 334 1.89 20.60 0.89
CA GLY A 334 2.79 20.08 -0.15
C GLY A 334 2.27 20.19 -1.58
N THR A 335 0.98 20.56 -1.80
CA THR A 335 0.43 20.87 -3.14
C THR A 335 0.95 22.21 -3.65
N VAL A 336 0.96 22.45 -4.95
CA VAL A 336 1.56 23.63 -5.56
C VAL A 336 0.49 24.56 -6.13
N ASN A 337 0.45 25.78 -5.60
CA ASN A 337 -0.44 26.83 -6.10
C ASN A 337 0.04 27.36 -7.47
N GLN A 338 -0.86 27.54 -8.44
CA GLN A 338 -0.47 27.90 -9.81
C GLN A 338 -0.70 29.36 -10.17
N ASP A 339 -1.94 29.84 -10.19
CA ASP A 339 -2.30 31.09 -10.89
C ASP A 339 -2.46 32.31 -9.97
N GLY A 340 -3.36 32.19 -8.98
CA GLY A 340 -3.70 33.27 -8.05
C GLY A 340 -2.95 33.17 -6.72
N SER A 341 -3.06 34.18 -5.88
CA SER A 341 -2.59 34.09 -4.48
C SER A 341 -3.74 33.65 -3.58
N LEU A 342 -3.49 32.67 -2.75
CA LEU A 342 -4.46 32.16 -1.78
C LEU A 342 -4.08 32.60 -0.36
N ARG A 343 -5.07 32.99 0.44
CA ARG A 343 -4.95 33.04 1.89
C ARG A 343 -5.65 31.84 2.48
N VAL A 344 -4.90 31.06 3.20
CA VAL A 344 -5.32 29.76 3.74
C VAL A 344 -5.30 29.84 5.25
N GLN A 345 -6.44 29.56 5.89
CA GLN A 345 -6.49 29.37 7.33
C GLN A 345 -6.07 27.94 7.67
N VAL A 346 -5.03 27.81 8.46
CA VAL A 346 -4.46 26.52 8.85
C VAL A 346 -5.45 25.73 9.71
N THR A 347 -5.77 24.52 9.31
CA THR A 347 -6.63 23.58 10.03
C THR A 347 -5.87 22.45 10.70
N LYS A 348 -4.76 21.99 10.09
CA LYS A 348 -3.88 20.94 10.65
C LYS A 348 -2.42 21.28 10.44
N THR A 349 -1.55 20.91 11.39
CA THR A 349 -0.10 21.18 11.33
C THR A 349 0.73 19.94 11.69
N GLY A 350 2.00 19.92 11.26
CA GLY A 350 2.97 18.90 11.65
C GLY A 350 2.56 17.49 11.29
N GLU A 351 2.48 16.60 12.29
CA GLU A 351 2.17 15.18 12.11
C GLU A 351 0.68 14.91 11.81
N GLU A 352 -0.19 15.91 11.99
CA GLU A 352 -1.64 15.81 11.74
C GLU A 352 -2.00 16.12 10.27
N THR A 353 -1.05 16.64 9.47
CA THR A 353 -1.30 16.92 8.05
C THR A 353 -1.52 15.64 7.25
N ALA A 354 -2.34 15.73 6.19
CA ALA A 354 -2.60 14.62 5.28
C ALA A 354 -1.29 14.03 4.69
N LEU A 355 -0.36 14.89 4.29
CA LEU A 355 0.95 14.47 3.78
C LEU A 355 1.77 13.71 4.84
N ALA A 356 1.77 14.15 6.10
CA ALA A 356 2.44 13.43 7.19
C ALA A 356 1.79 12.05 7.45
N GLY A 357 0.46 11.98 7.39
CA GLY A 357 -0.30 10.74 7.44
C GLY A 357 0.11 9.75 6.33
N ILE A 358 0.16 10.24 5.09
CA ILE A 358 0.65 9.47 3.92
C ILE A 358 2.06 8.95 4.16
N MET A 359 2.98 9.81 4.60
CA MET A 359 4.37 9.41 4.88
C MET A 359 4.46 8.34 5.97
N ARG A 360 3.62 8.44 7.02
CA ARG A 360 3.53 7.43 8.08
C ARG A 360 3.07 6.07 7.52
N LEU A 361 1.98 6.03 6.76
CA LEU A 361 1.46 4.81 6.14
C LEU A 361 2.48 4.15 5.21
N VAL A 362 3.16 4.93 4.36
CA VAL A 362 4.23 4.38 3.50
C VAL A 362 5.38 3.81 4.32
N LYS A 363 5.73 4.45 5.44
CA LYS A 363 6.77 3.96 6.36
C LYS A 363 6.35 2.66 7.08
N GLU A 364 5.12 2.59 7.57
CA GLU A 364 4.54 1.39 8.19
C GLU A 364 4.48 0.23 7.19
N ALA A 365 4.00 0.50 5.97
CA ALA A 365 4.02 -0.47 4.89
C ALA A 365 5.44 -0.99 4.59
N GLN A 366 6.47 -0.15 4.63
CA GLN A 366 7.86 -0.58 4.42
C GLN A 366 8.40 -1.46 5.56
N GLN A 367 7.78 -1.46 6.72
CA GLN A 367 8.16 -2.28 7.88
C GLN A 367 7.39 -3.60 7.98
N SER A 368 6.22 -3.72 7.34
CA SER A 368 5.44 -4.96 7.34
C SER A 368 6.14 -6.04 6.49
N GLU A 369 5.88 -7.32 6.78
CA GLU A 369 6.45 -8.46 6.04
C GLU A 369 5.41 -9.04 5.08
N SER A 370 5.85 -9.44 3.88
CA SER A 370 5.00 -10.11 2.91
C SER A 370 5.11 -11.63 3.01
N ARG A 371 4.06 -12.37 2.63
CA ARG A 371 4.11 -13.85 2.60
C ARG A 371 5.21 -14.37 1.67
N THR A 372 5.41 -13.72 0.54
CA THR A 372 6.46 -14.09 -0.42
C THR A 372 7.86 -13.84 0.15
N GLN A 373 8.05 -12.82 0.97
CA GLN A 373 9.30 -12.54 1.68
C GLN A 373 9.61 -13.64 2.69
N LEU A 374 8.65 -14.02 3.53
CA LEU A 374 8.81 -15.12 4.50
C LEU A 374 9.19 -16.45 3.83
N LEU A 375 8.64 -16.73 2.64
CA LEU A 375 9.01 -17.91 1.86
C LEU A 375 10.44 -17.83 1.32
N ALA A 376 10.88 -16.65 0.85
CA ALA A 376 12.25 -16.43 0.39
C ALA A 376 13.26 -16.59 1.52
N ASP A 377 12.97 -16.09 2.72
CA ASP A 377 13.83 -16.19 3.89
C ASP A 377 13.97 -17.65 4.37
N ARG A 378 12.88 -18.41 4.39
CA ARG A 378 12.92 -19.87 4.65
C ARG A 378 13.75 -20.61 3.60
N ALA A 379 13.60 -20.25 2.32
CA ALA A 379 14.39 -20.86 1.25
C ALA A 379 15.89 -20.54 1.40
N ALA A 380 16.25 -19.32 1.82
CA ALA A 380 17.64 -18.95 2.12
C ALA A 380 18.22 -19.78 3.28
N GLY A 381 17.45 -19.98 4.34
CA GLY A 381 17.84 -20.87 5.44
C GLY A 381 18.08 -22.34 5.00
N TRP A 382 17.22 -22.89 4.15
CA TRP A 382 17.43 -24.21 3.56
C TRP A 382 18.70 -24.29 2.71
N LEU A 383 18.99 -23.26 1.92
CA LEU A 383 20.20 -23.19 1.10
C LEU A 383 21.48 -23.23 1.94
N PHE A 384 21.48 -22.68 3.16
CA PHE A 384 22.60 -22.80 4.08
C PHE A 384 22.94 -24.27 4.38
N TYR A 385 21.94 -25.08 4.75
CA TYR A 385 22.17 -26.51 5.05
C TYR A 385 22.56 -27.33 3.82
N ILE A 386 21.96 -27.02 2.67
CA ILE A 386 22.31 -27.62 1.37
C ILE A 386 23.77 -27.30 1.03
N ALA A 387 24.19 -26.04 1.17
CA ALA A 387 25.56 -25.60 0.92
C ALA A 387 26.57 -26.35 1.78
N LEU A 388 26.29 -26.44 3.08
CA LEU A 388 27.17 -27.15 4.03
C LEU A 388 27.29 -28.66 3.71
N THR A 389 26.16 -29.27 3.34
CA THR A 389 26.12 -30.68 2.94
C THR A 389 26.91 -30.92 1.66
N VAL A 390 26.69 -30.10 0.62
CA VAL A 390 27.39 -30.18 -0.65
C VAL A 390 28.89 -29.92 -0.46
N ALA A 391 29.26 -28.93 0.36
CA ALA A 391 30.66 -28.66 0.72
C ALA A 391 31.32 -29.86 1.40
N GLY A 392 30.62 -30.51 2.35
CA GLY A 392 31.10 -31.72 3.02
C GLY A 392 31.28 -32.89 2.05
N ILE A 393 30.31 -33.16 1.19
CA ILE A 393 30.40 -34.21 0.15
C ILE A 393 31.55 -33.88 -0.82
N THR A 394 31.69 -32.65 -1.23
CA THR A 394 32.78 -32.20 -2.10
C THR A 394 34.13 -32.39 -1.46
N ALA A 395 34.29 -32.03 -0.18
CA ALA A 395 35.53 -32.26 0.56
C ALA A 395 35.92 -33.74 0.57
N VAL A 396 34.97 -34.63 0.92
CA VAL A 396 35.24 -36.09 0.96
C VAL A 396 35.59 -36.62 -0.44
N ALA A 397 34.82 -36.26 -1.46
CA ALA A 397 35.05 -36.72 -2.83
C ALA A 397 36.43 -36.31 -3.36
N TRP A 398 36.84 -35.06 -3.12
CA TRP A 398 38.14 -34.57 -3.58
C TRP A 398 39.29 -35.10 -2.76
N VAL A 399 39.14 -35.31 -1.43
CA VAL A 399 40.18 -36.02 -0.61
C VAL A 399 40.40 -37.44 -1.12
N VAL A 400 39.33 -38.13 -1.52
CA VAL A 400 39.46 -39.51 -2.08
C VAL A 400 40.10 -39.47 -3.47
N ALA A 401 39.78 -38.46 -4.31
CA ALA A 401 40.28 -38.39 -5.69
C ALA A 401 41.73 -37.95 -5.81
N VAL A 402 42.17 -36.96 -5.01
CA VAL A 402 43.47 -36.29 -5.18
C VAL A 402 44.30 -36.21 -3.89
N GLY A 403 43.78 -36.75 -2.78
CA GLY A 403 44.38 -36.61 -1.46
C GLY A 403 44.12 -35.25 -0.80
N SER A 404 44.61 -35.06 0.39
CA SER A 404 44.50 -33.83 1.16
C SER A 404 45.43 -32.76 0.59
N ASN A 405 44.95 -31.90 -0.29
CA ASN A 405 45.71 -30.80 -0.87
C ASN A 405 44.88 -29.50 -0.98
N ILE A 406 45.49 -28.43 -1.49
CA ILE A 406 44.84 -27.10 -1.63
C ILE A 406 43.57 -27.17 -2.46
N THR A 407 43.50 -28.03 -3.49
CA THR A 407 42.33 -28.15 -4.38
C THR A 407 41.07 -28.54 -3.63
N VAL A 408 41.17 -29.35 -2.57
CA VAL A 408 40.04 -29.70 -1.70
C VAL A 408 39.46 -28.43 -1.08
N LEU A 409 40.32 -27.58 -0.52
CA LEU A 409 39.89 -26.32 0.11
C LEU A 409 39.28 -25.34 -0.91
N GLU A 410 39.93 -25.17 -2.07
CA GLU A 410 39.40 -24.34 -3.16
C GLU A 410 37.98 -24.76 -3.54
N ARG A 411 37.75 -26.09 -3.68
CA ARG A 411 36.42 -26.61 -4.03
C ARG A 411 35.39 -26.33 -2.93
N VAL A 412 35.77 -26.57 -1.67
CA VAL A 412 34.89 -26.30 -0.51
C VAL A 412 34.53 -24.82 -0.42
N VAL A 413 35.54 -23.94 -0.49
CA VAL A 413 35.30 -22.47 -0.46
C VAL A 413 34.49 -22.04 -1.66
N THR A 414 34.76 -22.56 -2.86
CA THR A 414 33.97 -22.22 -4.08
C THR A 414 32.51 -22.64 -3.91
N VAL A 415 32.22 -23.83 -3.36
CA VAL A 415 30.85 -24.28 -3.07
C VAL A 415 30.17 -23.36 -2.08
N LEU A 416 30.83 -23.03 -0.96
CA LEU A 416 30.24 -22.14 0.07
C LEU A 416 29.95 -20.74 -0.47
N VAL A 417 30.86 -20.17 -1.28
CA VAL A 417 30.67 -18.85 -1.90
C VAL A 417 29.50 -18.85 -2.90
N ILE A 418 29.48 -19.84 -3.80
CA ILE A 418 28.44 -19.91 -4.85
C ILE A 418 27.07 -20.24 -4.28
N ALA A 419 27.02 -21.04 -3.21
CA ALA A 419 25.79 -21.37 -2.52
C ALA A 419 25.15 -20.17 -1.80
N CYS A 420 25.88 -19.07 -1.61
CA CYS A 420 25.38 -17.89 -0.92
C CYS A 420 24.10 -17.35 -1.63
N PRO A 421 22.94 -17.25 -0.92
CA PRO A 421 21.68 -16.83 -1.49
C PRO A 421 21.57 -15.32 -1.66
N HIS A 422 22.67 -14.63 -2.03
CA HIS A 422 22.75 -13.17 -2.08
C HIS A 422 21.68 -12.53 -2.99
N ALA A 423 21.46 -13.09 -4.18
CA ALA A 423 20.43 -12.62 -5.10
C ALA A 423 19.01 -12.89 -4.56
N LEU A 424 18.82 -13.96 -3.76
CA LEU A 424 17.53 -14.32 -3.17
C LEU A 424 17.10 -13.31 -2.08
N GLY A 425 18.05 -12.87 -1.23
CA GLY A 425 17.79 -11.85 -0.22
C GLY A 425 17.33 -10.50 -0.78
N LEU A 426 17.66 -10.20 -2.05
CA LEU A 426 17.20 -8.98 -2.75
C LEU A 426 15.95 -9.19 -3.62
N ALA A 427 15.64 -10.44 -3.98
CA ALA A 427 14.65 -10.78 -5.01
C ALA A 427 13.25 -10.26 -4.71
N VAL A 428 12.80 -10.34 -3.46
CA VAL A 428 11.48 -9.90 -2.98
C VAL A 428 11.53 -8.48 -2.40
N PRO A 429 12.42 -8.14 -1.44
CA PRO A 429 12.38 -6.83 -0.79
C PRO A 429 12.50 -5.65 -1.77
N LEU A 430 13.33 -5.78 -2.80
CA LEU A 430 13.48 -4.73 -3.81
C LEU A 430 12.22 -4.52 -4.66
N VAL A 431 11.53 -5.59 -5.03
CA VAL A 431 10.26 -5.50 -5.76
C VAL A 431 9.19 -4.87 -4.88
N VAL A 432 9.11 -5.27 -3.61
CA VAL A 432 8.18 -4.70 -2.63
C VAL A 432 8.42 -3.21 -2.44
N ALA A 433 9.67 -2.79 -2.25
CA ALA A 433 10.00 -1.36 -2.10
C ALA A 433 9.61 -0.53 -3.33
N ILE A 434 9.85 -1.07 -4.54
CA ILE A 434 9.44 -0.41 -5.78
C ILE A 434 7.92 -0.39 -5.92
N ASN A 435 7.23 -1.48 -5.57
CA ASN A 435 5.79 -1.60 -5.61
C ASN A 435 5.12 -0.55 -4.70
N THR A 436 5.50 -0.50 -3.41
CA THR A 436 4.99 0.48 -2.45
C THR A 436 5.25 1.92 -2.91
N SER A 437 6.46 2.20 -3.43
CA SER A 437 6.80 3.51 -4.00
C SER A 437 5.94 3.86 -5.22
N THR A 438 5.71 2.90 -6.12
CA THR A 438 4.89 3.12 -7.33
C THR A 438 3.41 3.28 -6.96
N ALA A 439 2.90 2.49 -6.02
CA ALA A 439 1.55 2.62 -5.49
C ALA A 439 1.31 4.03 -4.91
N ALA A 440 2.18 4.48 -4.00
CA ALA A 440 2.09 5.80 -3.38
C ALA A 440 2.13 6.96 -4.40
N GLN A 441 2.98 6.88 -5.42
CA GLN A 441 3.06 7.86 -6.51
C GLN A 441 1.81 7.92 -7.39
N ASN A 442 0.94 6.92 -7.31
CA ASN A 442 -0.34 6.85 -8.01
C ASN A 442 -1.53 6.92 -7.05
N GLY A 443 -1.38 7.59 -5.91
CA GLY A 443 -2.47 7.81 -4.96
C GLY A 443 -2.96 6.56 -4.23
N MET A 444 -2.23 5.43 -4.30
CA MET A 444 -2.58 4.17 -3.64
C MET A 444 -1.69 3.95 -2.43
N LEU A 445 -2.21 4.15 -1.21
CA LEU A 445 -1.47 3.99 0.03
C LEU A 445 -1.66 2.57 0.58
N VAL A 446 -0.60 1.80 0.57
CA VAL A 446 -0.61 0.40 1.03
C VAL A 446 -0.29 0.36 2.51
N ARG A 447 -1.23 -0.05 3.35
CA ARG A 447 -1.04 -0.28 4.78
C ARG A 447 -0.67 -1.74 5.05
N ASP A 448 -1.40 -2.69 4.46
CA ASP A 448 -1.09 -4.12 4.56
C ASP A 448 -0.51 -4.66 3.24
N ARG A 449 0.72 -5.20 3.32
CA ARG A 449 1.37 -5.82 2.18
C ARG A 449 0.78 -7.16 1.80
N ILE A 450 0.19 -7.88 2.74
CA ILE A 450 -0.46 -9.17 2.46
C ILE A 450 -1.67 -8.92 1.58
N ALA A 451 -2.50 -7.93 1.93
CA ALA A 451 -3.64 -7.51 1.13
C ALA A 451 -3.21 -7.06 -0.28
N MET A 452 -2.12 -6.27 -0.37
CA MET A 452 -1.55 -5.89 -1.67
C MET A 452 -1.09 -7.10 -2.51
N GLU A 453 -0.55 -8.15 -1.89
CA GLU A 453 -0.20 -9.38 -2.60
C GLU A 453 -1.45 -10.20 -3.00
N GLU A 454 -2.47 -10.27 -2.15
CA GLU A 454 -3.71 -11.00 -2.41
C GLU A 454 -4.57 -10.34 -3.49
N ALA A 455 -4.48 -9.02 -3.67
CA ALA A 455 -5.22 -8.28 -4.70
C ALA A 455 -5.05 -8.85 -6.12
N ARG A 456 -3.98 -9.61 -6.40
CA ARG A 456 -3.79 -10.31 -7.68
C ARG A 456 -4.73 -11.50 -7.89
N ASN A 457 -5.23 -12.09 -6.80
CA ASN A 457 -5.99 -13.33 -6.78
C ASN A 457 -7.50 -13.11 -6.59
N LEU A 458 -7.96 -11.86 -6.57
CA LEU A 458 -9.36 -11.53 -6.35
C LEU A 458 -10.27 -12.20 -7.38
N ASP A 459 -11.34 -12.82 -6.89
CA ASP A 459 -12.42 -13.39 -7.69
C ASP A 459 -13.57 -12.39 -7.84
N THR A 460 -13.82 -11.58 -6.79
CA THR A 460 -14.91 -10.60 -6.76
C THR A 460 -14.44 -9.29 -6.15
N VAL A 461 -14.85 -8.17 -6.75
CA VAL A 461 -14.74 -6.83 -6.15
C VAL A 461 -16.15 -6.35 -5.81
N MET A 462 -16.40 -6.11 -4.52
CA MET A 462 -17.64 -5.57 -4.00
C MET A 462 -17.47 -4.08 -3.75
N PHE A 463 -18.29 -3.26 -4.41
CA PHE A 463 -18.31 -1.82 -4.22
C PHE A 463 -19.50 -1.39 -3.36
N ASP A 464 -19.27 -0.50 -2.40
CA ASP A 464 -20.39 0.32 -1.92
C ASP A 464 -20.93 1.19 -3.04
N LYS A 465 -22.23 1.49 -3.04
CA LYS A 465 -22.82 2.35 -4.06
C LYS A 465 -22.50 3.82 -3.81
N THR A 466 -22.86 4.32 -2.63
CA THR A 466 -22.94 5.76 -2.34
C THR A 466 -21.56 6.33 -2.02
N GLY A 467 -21.13 7.38 -2.76
CA GLY A 467 -19.79 7.96 -2.56
C GLY A 467 -18.66 7.18 -3.24
N THR A 468 -18.89 5.92 -3.61
CA THR A 468 -17.92 5.02 -4.26
C THR A 468 -18.20 4.88 -5.76
N LEU A 469 -19.26 4.17 -6.15
CA LEU A 469 -19.68 4.07 -7.57
C LEU A 469 -20.42 5.33 -8.05
N THR A 470 -20.97 6.08 -7.12
CA THR A 470 -21.66 7.34 -7.35
C THR A 470 -20.89 8.49 -6.69
N LYS A 471 -21.24 9.71 -7.04
CA LYS A 471 -20.59 10.91 -6.46
C LYS A 471 -21.01 11.18 -5.00
N GLY A 472 -22.05 10.49 -4.49
CA GLY A 472 -22.65 10.77 -3.19
C GLY A 472 -23.43 12.09 -3.17
N GLU A 473 -23.64 12.69 -4.32
CA GLU A 473 -24.37 13.93 -4.50
C GLU A 473 -25.60 13.67 -5.38
N GLN A 474 -26.75 14.25 -4.97
CA GLN A 474 -27.91 14.21 -5.82
C GLN A 474 -27.73 15.16 -7.03
N GLY A 475 -28.02 14.65 -8.21
CA GLY A 475 -28.03 15.41 -9.44
C GLY A 475 -29.40 15.34 -10.11
N VAL A 476 -29.70 16.28 -11.02
CA VAL A 476 -30.88 16.22 -11.87
C VAL A 476 -30.62 15.30 -13.05
N VAL A 477 -31.16 14.08 -12.98
CA VAL A 477 -31.01 13.05 -14.02
C VAL A 477 -32.04 13.14 -15.12
N GLY A 478 -33.12 13.92 -14.91
CA GLY A 478 -34.13 14.15 -15.92
C GLY A 478 -35.00 15.36 -15.59
N VAL A 479 -35.55 15.99 -16.61
CA VAL A 479 -36.53 17.07 -16.48
C VAL A 479 -37.63 16.90 -17.52
N GLN A 480 -38.87 17.10 -17.12
CA GLN A 480 -40.02 17.15 -18.02
C GLN A 480 -40.75 18.45 -17.81
N THR A 481 -41.02 19.15 -18.89
CA THR A 481 -41.72 20.42 -18.91
C THR A 481 -43.07 20.29 -19.65
N THR A 482 -43.98 21.24 -19.44
CA THR A 482 -45.16 21.36 -20.31
C THR A 482 -44.78 21.97 -21.66
N GLU A 483 -45.59 21.74 -22.72
CA GLU A 483 -45.34 22.24 -24.09
C GLU A 483 -45.07 23.78 -24.19
N VAL A 484 -45.49 24.54 -23.18
CA VAL A 484 -45.37 26.01 -23.15
C VAL A 484 -44.04 26.47 -22.52
N TRP A 485 -43.35 25.58 -21.81
CA TRP A 485 -42.16 25.91 -21.02
C TRP A 485 -40.89 25.27 -21.60
N ASP A 486 -39.90 26.11 -21.84
CA ASP A 486 -38.57 25.68 -22.25
C ASP A 486 -37.77 25.19 -21.03
N GLU A 487 -37.03 24.12 -21.19
CA GLU A 487 -36.18 23.51 -20.15
C GLU A 487 -35.24 24.56 -19.54
N LYS A 488 -34.61 25.40 -20.38
CA LYS A 488 -33.72 26.46 -19.93
C LYS A 488 -34.41 27.40 -18.95
N ARG A 489 -35.67 27.85 -19.31
CA ARG A 489 -36.42 28.75 -18.46
C ARG A 489 -36.82 28.12 -17.12
N VAL A 490 -37.11 26.84 -17.14
CA VAL A 490 -37.44 26.08 -15.92
C VAL A 490 -36.23 26.02 -14.98
N PHE A 491 -35.02 25.78 -15.52
CA PHE A 491 -33.80 25.81 -14.71
C PHE A 491 -33.46 27.23 -14.20
N GLU A 492 -33.65 28.31 -15.00
CA GLU A 492 -33.44 29.69 -14.56
C GLU A 492 -34.26 29.99 -13.30
N ILE A 493 -35.54 29.62 -13.31
CA ILE A 493 -36.47 29.87 -12.21
C ILE A 493 -36.13 28.94 -11.03
N ALA A 494 -35.97 27.64 -11.26
CA ALA A 494 -35.71 26.66 -10.19
C ALA A 494 -34.40 26.98 -9.44
N ALA A 495 -33.32 27.29 -10.17
CA ALA A 495 -32.04 27.69 -9.57
C ALA A 495 -32.15 29.05 -8.84
N GLY A 496 -32.99 29.95 -9.32
CA GLY A 496 -33.30 31.21 -8.62
C GLY A 496 -34.04 30.98 -7.31
N VAL A 497 -35.09 30.15 -7.32
CA VAL A 497 -35.88 29.80 -6.13
C VAL A 497 -35.07 29.09 -5.08
N GLU A 498 -34.12 28.24 -5.48
CA GLU A 498 -33.21 27.47 -4.57
C GLU A 498 -31.93 28.23 -4.23
N SER A 499 -31.77 29.50 -4.62
CA SER A 499 -30.54 30.28 -4.43
C SER A 499 -30.11 30.40 -2.95
N ASP A 500 -31.13 30.54 -2.05
CA ASP A 500 -30.89 30.76 -0.62
C ASP A 500 -31.12 29.50 0.22
N SER A 501 -31.23 28.32 -0.42
CA SER A 501 -31.43 27.03 0.23
C SER A 501 -30.12 26.25 0.27
N GLU A 502 -29.74 25.72 1.46
CA GLU A 502 -28.58 24.84 1.65
C GLU A 502 -28.93 23.34 1.52
N HIS A 503 -30.16 23.02 1.15
CA HIS A 503 -30.62 21.65 1.01
C HIS A 503 -29.90 20.95 -0.16
N MET A 504 -29.63 19.63 -0.06
CA MET A 504 -28.96 18.87 -1.12
C MET A 504 -29.71 18.95 -2.47
N ILE A 505 -31.04 18.96 -2.46
CA ILE A 505 -31.88 19.15 -3.65
C ILE A 505 -31.59 20.50 -4.29
N ALA A 506 -31.44 21.55 -3.50
CA ALA A 506 -31.13 22.90 -3.97
C ALA A 506 -29.76 22.95 -4.68
N ARG A 507 -28.73 22.32 -4.08
CA ARG A 507 -27.42 22.21 -4.71
C ARG A 507 -27.51 21.45 -6.03
N ALA A 508 -28.21 20.31 -6.06
CA ALA A 508 -28.41 19.53 -7.29
C ALA A 508 -28.99 20.35 -8.43
N ILE A 509 -30.04 21.14 -8.15
CA ILE A 509 -30.70 21.99 -9.16
C ILE A 509 -29.78 23.14 -9.60
N ARG A 510 -29.08 23.78 -8.66
CA ARG A 510 -28.15 24.88 -8.98
C ARG A 510 -26.95 24.37 -9.81
N ASN A 511 -26.30 23.28 -9.39
CA ASN A 511 -25.19 22.68 -10.12
C ASN A 511 -25.63 22.29 -11.55
N SER A 512 -26.80 21.66 -11.67
CA SER A 512 -27.35 21.25 -12.96
C SER A 512 -27.67 22.42 -13.88
N ALA A 513 -28.08 23.57 -13.32
CA ALA A 513 -28.26 24.82 -14.08
C ALA A 513 -26.92 25.42 -14.54
N GLU A 514 -25.90 25.40 -13.67
CA GLU A 514 -24.53 25.85 -13.96
C GLU A 514 -23.87 25.02 -15.07
N GLU A 515 -23.93 23.70 -14.99
CA GLU A 515 -23.40 22.77 -16.01
C GLU A 515 -24.03 23.01 -17.39
N ARG A 516 -25.32 23.43 -17.44
CA ARG A 516 -26.03 23.77 -18.65
C ARG A 516 -25.78 25.20 -19.10
N GLY A 517 -24.95 25.98 -18.39
CA GLY A 517 -24.66 27.39 -18.68
C GLY A 517 -25.91 28.30 -18.52
N VAL A 518 -26.81 27.94 -17.59
CA VAL A 518 -28.07 28.68 -17.35
C VAL A 518 -27.86 29.66 -16.20
N GLN A 519 -28.11 30.94 -16.44
CA GLN A 519 -28.07 31.95 -15.38
C GLN A 519 -29.34 31.91 -14.56
N ARG A 520 -29.19 31.90 -13.22
CA ARG A 520 -30.32 31.93 -12.28
C ARG A 520 -31.13 33.20 -12.37
N GLU A 521 -32.44 33.07 -12.26
CA GLU A 521 -33.40 34.20 -12.18
C GLU A 521 -33.25 34.92 -10.84
N GLN A 522 -33.43 36.26 -10.83
CA GLN A 522 -33.52 37.01 -9.59
C GLN A 522 -34.91 36.83 -8.97
N VAL A 523 -34.98 36.25 -7.81
CA VAL A 523 -36.21 36.03 -7.06
C VAL A 523 -36.25 36.88 -5.81
N THR A 524 -37.47 37.10 -5.29
CA THR A 524 -37.71 37.84 -4.04
C THR A 524 -38.66 37.06 -3.15
N GLY A 525 -38.64 37.32 -1.84
CA GLY A 525 -39.59 36.72 -0.90
C GLY A 525 -39.39 35.22 -0.72
N PHE A 526 -38.14 34.75 -0.69
CA PHE A 526 -37.82 33.38 -0.40
C PHE A 526 -38.38 32.93 0.97
N GLU A 527 -39.02 31.78 0.99
CA GLU A 527 -39.54 31.14 2.20
C GLU A 527 -39.38 29.62 2.14
N ASN A 528 -38.78 29.07 3.16
CA ASN A 528 -38.69 27.62 3.33
C ASN A 528 -39.98 27.07 3.96
N LEU A 529 -40.66 26.21 3.24
CA LEU A 529 -41.89 25.53 3.68
C LEU A 529 -41.53 24.17 4.28
N ARG A 530 -41.33 24.13 5.59
CA ARG A 530 -40.83 22.98 6.31
C ARG A 530 -41.54 21.66 5.94
N GLY A 531 -40.77 20.69 5.43
CA GLY A 531 -41.25 19.36 5.01
C GLY A 531 -42.01 19.34 3.66
N LEU A 532 -42.09 20.48 2.94
CA LEU A 532 -42.83 20.61 1.68
C LEU A 532 -41.94 21.08 0.52
N GLY A 533 -40.97 21.96 0.78
CA GLY A 533 -40.11 22.56 -0.22
C GLY A 533 -39.94 24.07 0.03
N VAL A 534 -39.79 24.85 -1.03
CA VAL A 534 -39.52 26.27 -0.96
C VAL A 534 -40.54 27.08 -1.82
N ARG A 535 -40.70 28.33 -1.51
CA ARG A 535 -41.41 29.28 -2.37
C ARG A 535 -40.66 30.60 -2.51
N ALA A 536 -40.84 31.27 -3.66
CA ALA A 536 -40.34 32.61 -3.89
C ALA A 536 -41.19 33.30 -4.96
N THR A 537 -40.94 34.58 -5.21
CA THR A 537 -41.56 35.34 -6.28
C THR A 537 -40.56 35.51 -7.42
N ALA A 538 -40.88 34.93 -8.59
CA ALA A 538 -40.15 35.05 -9.84
C ALA A 538 -41.04 35.69 -10.91
N ASP A 539 -40.59 36.65 -11.67
CA ASP A 539 -41.38 37.41 -12.69
C ASP A 539 -42.69 38.04 -12.12
N GLY A 540 -42.73 38.34 -10.82
CA GLY A 540 -43.93 38.89 -10.17
C GLY A 540 -45.01 37.85 -9.84
N GLU A 541 -44.77 36.57 -10.06
CA GLU A 541 -45.67 35.48 -9.71
C GLU A 541 -45.04 34.61 -8.61
N THR A 542 -45.88 34.05 -7.73
CA THR A 542 -45.41 33.09 -6.71
C THR A 542 -45.12 31.73 -7.34
N VAL A 543 -43.91 31.24 -7.08
CA VAL A 543 -43.43 29.93 -7.54
C VAL A 543 -43.13 29.08 -6.33
N HIS A 544 -43.49 27.82 -6.39
CA HIS A 544 -43.20 26.80 -5.38
C HIS A 544 -42.36 25.71 -6.02
N LEU A 545 -41.38 25.20 -5.26
CA LEU A 545 -40.57 24.05 -5.64
C LEU A 545 -40.55 23.04 -4.50
N GLY A 546 -40.94 21.79 -4.75
CA GLY A 546 -40.98 20.77 -3.72
C GLY A 546 -41.50 19.42 -4.20
N GLY A 547 -41.48 18.44 -3.31
CA GLY A 547 -41.84 17.06 -3.58
C GLY A 547 -43.37 16.80 -3.66
N PRO A 548 -43.79 15.52 -3.71
CA PRO A 548 -45.19 15.10 -3.78
C PRO A 548 -46.09 15.72 -2.68
N ASN A 549 -45.57 15.86 -1.46
CA ASN A 549 -46.31 16.46 -0.34
C ASN A 549 -46.68 17.93 -0.61
N LEU A 550 -45.87 18.65 -1.40
CA LEU A 550 -46.20 20.03 -1.77
C LEU A 550 -47.40 20.11 -2.72
N ILE A 551 -47.41 19.28 -3.78
CA ILE A 551 -48.49 19.27 -4.74
C ILE A 551 -49.81 18.79 -4.12
N GLU A 552 -49.76 17.81 -3.21
CA GLU A 552 -50.91 17.36 -2.42
C GLU A 552 -51.49 18.51 -1.56
N LYS A 553 -50.65 19.25 -0.84
CA LYS A 553 -51.04 20.39 -0.02
C LYS A 553 -51.63 21.55 -0.86
N LEU A 554 -51.08 21.77 -2.05
CA LEU A 554 -51.60 22.78 -2.97
C LEU A 554 -52.87 22.33 -3.70
N GLY A 555 -53.26 21.06 -3.59
CA GLY A 555 -54.40 20.47 -4.27
C GLY A 555 -54.25 20.45 -5.80
N VAL A 556 -53.01 20.22 -6.27
CA VAL A 556 -52.64 20.29 -7.71
C VAL A 556 -52.23 18.90 -8.16
N GLU A 557 -52.72 18.48 -9.31
CA GLU A 557 -52.29 17.23 -9.93
C GLU A 557 -51.41 17.51 -11.16
N PRO A 558 -50.24 16.86 -11.32
CA PRO A 558 -49.47 16.93 -12.56
C PRO A 558 -50.28 16.27 -13.68
N SER A 559 -50.22 16.83 -14.87
CA SER A 559 -51.02 16.37 -16.00
C SER A 559 -50.16 15.92 -17.18
N GLY A 560 -50.72 15.04 -18.02
CA GLY A 560 -50.11 14.62 -19.28
C GLY A 560 -48.70 14.00 -19.10
N GLU A 561 -47.75 14.57 -19.83
CA GLU A 561 -46.37 14.07 -19.89
C GLU A 561 -45.62 14.17 -18.54
N ILE A 562 -45.91 15.23 -17.74
CA ILE A 562 -45.31 15.42 -16.41
C ILE A 562 -45.73 14.27 -15.46
N ALA A 563 -47.00 13.88 -15.49
CA ALA A 563 -47.50 12.78 -14.67
C ALA A 563 -46.86 11.42 -15.07
N ALA A 564 -46.73 11.17 -16.39
CA ALA A 564 -46.08 9.98 -16.90
C ALA A 564 -44.60 9.95 -16.51
N PHE A 565 -43.88 11.06 -16.69
CA PHE A 565 -42.48 11.20 -16.28
C PHE A 565 -42.29 10.97 -14.77
N ALA A 566 -43.14 11.59 -13.96
CA ALA A 566 -43.06 11.41 -12.50
C ALA A 566 -43.35 9.97 -12.05
N ALA A 567 -44.27 9.30 -12.74
CA ALA A 567 -44.55 7.88 -12.48
C ALA A 567 -43.36 6.98 -12.88
N GLU A 568 -42.72 7.25 -14.02
CA GLU A 568 -41.53 6.57 -14.48
C GLU A 568 -40.34 6.83 -13.55
N ALA A 569 -40.09 8.08 -13.18
CA ALA A 569 -39.04 8.45 -12.20
C ALA A 569 -39.27 7.77 -10.84
N GLY A 570 -40.54 7.76 -10.39
CA GLY A 570 -40.89 7.03 -9.15
C GLY A 570 -40.71 5.52 -9.24
N ALA A 571 -40.98 4.90 -10.39
CA ALA A 571 -40.68 3.49 -10.63
C ALA A 571 -39.19 3.18 -10.63
N ASN A 572 -38.36 4.17 -11.03
CA ASN A 572 -36.89 4.12 -10.96
C ASN A 572 -36.34 4.61 -9.59
N ALA A 573 -37.23 4.74 -8.59
CA ALA A 573 -36.93 5.25 -7.24
C ALA A 573 -36.15 6.58 -7.20
N GLN A 574 -36.36 7.44 -8.21
CA GLN A 574 -35.82 8.80 -8.28
C GLN A 574 -36.69 9.76 -7.46
N THR A 575 -36.05 10.73 -6.82
CA THR A 575 -36.75 11.77 -6.11
C THR A 575 -37.36 12.77 -7.11
N VAL A 576 -38.68 12.93 -7.08
CA VAL A 576 -39.35 13.85 -7.98
C VAL A 576 -39.66 15.18 -7.30
N ILE A 577 -39.20 16.29 -7.89
CA ILE A 577 -39.46 17.66 -7.43
C ILE A 577 -40.22 18.40 -8.50
N TYR A 578 -41.30 19.03 -8.07
CA TYR A 578 -42.22 19.74 -8.97
C TYR A 578 -42.05 21.27 -8.86
N LEU A 579 -42.03 21.92 -9.99
CA LEU A 579 -42.12 23.39 -10.11
C LEU A 579 -43.60 23.79 -10.34
N VAL A 580 -44.16 24.55 -9.41
CA VAL A 580 -45.59 24.97 -9.43
C VAL A 580 -45.70 26.47 -9.42
N ARG A 581 -46.49 27.06 -10.32
CA ARG A 581 -46.79 28.50 -10.34
C ARG A 581 -48.14 28.85 -9.68
N GLU A 582 -48.31 30.14 -9.35
CA GLU A 582 -49.39 30.70 -8.54
C GLU A 582 -50.82 30.28 -8.97
N ASN A 583 -51.03 29.96 -10.25
CA ASN A 583 -52.33 29.46 -10.74
C ASN A 583 -52.53 27.96 -10.52
N SER A 584 -51.83 27.38 -9.56
CA SER A 584 -51.91 25.95 -9.19
C SER A 584 -51.65 25.02 -10.39
N LYS A 585 -50.67 25.35 -11.26
CA LYS A 585 -50.27 24.51 -12.38
C LYS A 585 -48.84 23.99 -12.15
N VAL A 586 -48.70 22.68 -12.25
CA VAL A 586 -47.36 22.05 -12.34
C VAL A 586 -46.83 22.37 -13.73
N VAL A 587 -45.70 23.09 -13.82
CA VAL A 587 -45.05 23.50 -15.08
C VAL A 587 -43.89 22.64 -15.46
N ALA A 588 -43.24 22.02 -14.48
CA ALA A 588 -42.16 21.05 -14.70
C ALA A 588 -42.02 20.07 -13.53
N ALA A 589 -41.37 18.93 -13.79
CA ALA A 589 -40.86 18.01 -12.79
C ALA A 589 -39.40 17.69 -13.07
N PHE A 590 -38.61 17.61 -12.00
CA PHE A 590 -37.21 17.21 -12.00
C PHE A 590 -37.12 15.85 -11.34
N ALA A 591 -36.42 14.90 -11.96
CA ALA A 591 -36.04 13.65 -11.38
C ALA A 591 -34.60 13.78 -10.87
N LEU A 592 -34.40 13.50 -9.59
CA LEU A 592 -33.10 13.53 -8.94
C LEU A 592 -32.71 12.13 -8.48
N ALA A 593 -31.45 11.80 -8.71
CA ALA A 593 -30.83 10.56 -8.21
C ALA A 593 -29.37 10.83 -7.87
N ASP A 594 -28.76 9.87 -7.19
CA ASP A 594 -27.32 9.89 -6.98
C ASP A 594 -26.61 9.66 -8.33
N VAL A 595 -25.67 10.53 -8.66
CA VAL A 595 -25.02 10.54 -9.98
C VAL A 595 -23.94 9.47 -10.04
N VAL A 596 -24.10 8.52 -10.95
CA VAL A 596 -23.08 7.52 -11.27
C VAL A 596 -21.84 8.21 -11.84
N ARG A 597 -20.65 7.81 -11.39
CA ARG A 597 -19.36 8.29 -11.92
C ARG A 597 -19.10 7.70 -13.30
N ASP A 598 -18.56 8.47 -14.22
CA ASP A 598 -18.15 7.98 -15.55
C ASP A 598 -17.05 6.93 -15.43
N GLU A 599 -16.15 7.06 -14.44
CA GLU A 599 -15.07 6.16 -14.11
C GLU A 599 -15.57 4.78 -13.63
N SER A 600 -16.76 4.72 -13.01
CA SER A 600 -17.33 3.46 -12.49
C SER A 600 -17.61 2.47 -13.60
N ARG A 601 -18.20 2.93 -14.71
CA ARG A 601 -18.45 2.08 -15.88
C ARG A 601 -17.15 1.50 -16.45
N GLN A 602 -16.14 2.37 -16.61
CA GLN A 602 -14.83 1.96 -17.13
C GLN A 602 -14.13 0.98 -16.18
N ALA A 603 -14.25 1.18 -14.86
CA ALA A 603 -13.69 0.29 -13.85
C ALA A 603 -14.32 -1.11 -13.92
N ILE A 604 -15.64 -1.18 -14.00
CA ILE A 604 -16.38 -2.45 -14.09
C ILE A 604 -16.03 -3.20 -15.38
N GLU A 605 -16.02 -2.52 -16.53
CA GLU A 605 -15.60 -3.11 -17.80
C GLU A 605 -14.16 -3.66 -17.74
N ALA A 606 -13.24 -2.92 -17.09
CA ALA A 606 -11.86 -3.34 -16.93
C ALA A 606 -11.70 -4.53 -15.97
N LEU A 607 -12.51 -4.61 -14.90
CA LEU A 607 -12.55 -5.76 -13.98
C LEU A 607 -13.07 -7.00 -14.69
N HIS A 608 -14.15 -6.90 -15.46
CA HIS A 608 -14.67 -7.99 -16.29
C HIS A 608 -13.64 -8.48 -17.32
N ALA A 609 -12.90 -7.56 -17.96
CA ALA A 609 -11.83 -7.92 -18.88
C ALA A 609 -10.69 -8.69 -18.19
N MET A 610 -10.53 -8.55 -16.87
CA MET A 610 -9.59 -9.33 -16.06
C MET A 610 -10.16 -10.63 -15.51
N GLY A 611 -11.45 -10.92 -15.78
CA GLY A 611 -12.17 -12.10 -15.31
C GLY A 611 -12.58 -12.02 -13.84
N ILE A 612 -12.77 -10.81 -13.31
CA ILE A 612 -13.15 -10.53 -11.92
C ILE A 612 -14.64 -10.15 -11.93
N GLU A 613 -15.43 -10.81 -11.10
CA GLU A 613 -16.84 -10.47 -10.88
C GLU A 613 -16.99 -9.19 -10.09
N VAL A 614 -18.04 -8.41 -10.38
CA VAL A 614 -18.34 -7.17 -9.68
C VAL A 614 -19.64 -7.31 -8.91
N ALA A 615 -19.61 -7.01 -7.61
CA ALA A 615 -20.78 -6.95 -6.75
C ALA A 615 -21.00 -5.50 -6.27
N MET A 616 -22.26 -5.13 -6.02
CA MET A 616 -22.63 -3.84 -5.41
C MET A 616 -23.38 -4.05 -4.12
N LEU A 617 -23.05 -3.21 -3.14
CA LEU A 617 -23.68 -3.18 -1.83
C LEU A 617 -24.36 -1.83 -1.61
N THR A 618 -25.63 -1.81 -1.19
CA THR A 618 -26.36 -0.57 -0.94
C THR A 618 -27.46 -0.72 0.10
N GLY A 619 -27.75 0.36 0.83
CA GLY A 619 -28.91 0.48 1.69
C GLY A 619 -30.19 0.88 0.94
N ASP A 620 -30.12 1.14 -0.37
CA ASP A 620 -31.28 1.51 -1.18
C ASP A 620 -32.23 0.34 -1.40
N SER A 621 -33.44 0.68 -1.88
CA SER A 621 -34.44 -0.32 -2.28
C SER A 621 -33.98 -1.19 -3.45
N GLU A 622 -34.56 -2.36 -3.56
CA GLU A 622 -34.34 -3.35 -4.62
C GLU A 622 -34.40 -2.72 -6.03
N ASP A 623 -35.42 -1.86 -6.28
CA ASP A 623 -35.63 -1.23 -7.59
C ASP A 623 -34.48 -0.28 -7.97
N VAL A 624 -33.96 0.52 -7.01
CA VAL A 624 -32.81 1.41 -7.21
C VAL A 624 -31.54 0.62 -7.45
N ALA A 625 -31.28 -0.38 -6.62
CA ALA A 625 -30.10 -1.21 -6.72
C ALA A 625 -30.05 -1.93 -8.08
N LYS A 626 -31.18 -2.47 -8.50
CA LYS A 626 -31.33 -3.12 -9.79
C LYS A 626 -31.07 -2.19 -10.96
N ALA A 627 -31.65 -0.98 -10.94
CA ALA A 627 -31.47 0.00 -12.01
C ALA A 627 -29.97 0.39 -12.17
N VAL A 628 -29.28 0.67 -11.08
CA VAL A 628 -27.84 0.99 -11.10
C VAL A 628 -27.01 -0.22 -11.57
N ALA A 629 -27.35 -1.44 -11.11
CA ALA A 629 -26.63 -2.65 -11.50
C ALA A 629 -26.80 -2.95 -13.01
N GLU A 630 -28.01 -2.77 -13.56
CA GLU A 630 -28.28 -2.93 -15.00
C GLU A 630 -27.55 -1.85 -15.82
N GLU A 631 -27.53 -0.61 -15.32
CA GLU A 631 -26.85 0.53 -15.99
C GLU A 631 -25.34 0.29 -16.08
N LEU A 632 -24.72 -0.18 -15.00
CA LEU A 632 -23.27 -0.37 -14.90
C LEU A 632 -22.81 -1.77 -15.39
N GLY A 633 -23.73 -2.71 -15.55
CA GLY A 633 -23.40 -4.09 -15.92
C GLY A 633 -22.83 -4.90 -14.76
N ILE A 634 -23.27 -4.65 -13.53
CA ILE A 634 -22.83 -5.33 -12.30
C ILE A 634 -23.42 -6.75 -12.25
N ASP A 635 -22.61 -7.74 -11.88
CA ASP A 635 -23.00 -9.17 -11.90
C ASP A 635 -23.94 -9.52 -10.74
N GLN A 636 -23.73 -8.93 -9.57
CA GLN A 636 -24.50 -9.20 -8.35
C GLN A 636 -24.72 -7.93 -7.55
N TYR A 637 -25.89 -7.75 -6.94
CA TYR A 637 -26.14 -6.64 -6.03
C TYR A 637 -26.86 -7.10 -4.76
N PHE A 638 -26.63 -6.37 -3.67
CA PHE A 638 -27.29 -6.52 -2.38
C PHE A 638 -27.95 -5.21 -2.02
N SER A 639 -29.29 -5.19 -1.96
CA SER A 639 -30.13 -4.05 -1.63
C SER A 639 -30.58 -4.09 -0.18
N GLU A 640 -31.08 -2.96 0.35
CA GLU A 640 -31.66 -2.81 1.69
C GLU A 640 -30.74 -3.30 2.83
N VAL A 641 -29.39 -3.23 2.64
CA VAL A 641 -28.40 -3.71 3.60
C VAL A 641 -28.09 -2.61 4.60
N LEU A 642 -28.29 -2.92 5.88
CA LEU A 642 -27.94 -2.02 6.99
C LEU A 642 -26.40 -1.96 7.17
N PRO A 643 -25.87 -0.85 7.70
CA PRO A 643 -24.43 -0.73 7.93
C PRO A 643 -23.82 -1.89 8.73
N GLU A 644 -24.54 -2.36 9.77
CA GLU A 644 -24.14 -3.49 10.61
C GLU A 644 -24.22 -4.88 9.94
N GLU A 645 -24.82 -4.96 8.75
CA GLU A 645 -24.97 -6.21 7.99
C GLU A 645 -24.04 -6.31 6.79
N LYS A 646 -23.32 -5.23 6.48
CA LYS A 646 -22.44 -5.17 5.31
C LYS A 646 -21.33 -6.24 5.33
N ASP A 647 -20.74 -6.49 6.49
CA ASP A 647 -19.73 -7.52 6.69
C ASP A 647 -20.27 -8.93 6.43
N THR A 648 -21.53 -9.19 6.77
CA THR A 648 -22.20 -10.47 6.54
C THR A 648 -22.33 -10.78 5.04
N LYS A 649 -22.48 -9.75 4.18
CA LYS A 649 -22.52 -9.94 2.71
C LYS A 649 -21.14 -10.29 2.15
N VAL A 650 -20.09 -9.70 2.69
CA VAL A 650 -18.71 -10.10 2.39
C VAL A 650 -18.49 -11.57 2.79
N GLU A 651 -18.89 -11.95 4.03
CA GLU A 651 -18.79 -13.33 4.51
C GLU A 651 -19.56 -14.32 3.63
N GLN A 652 -20.71 -13.93 3.11
CA GLN A 652 -21.50 -14.75 2.21
C GLN A 652 -20.68 -15.14 0.97
N LEU A 653 -20.05 -14.16 0.29
CA LEU A 653 -19.21 -14.42 -0.89
C LEU A 653 -17.94 -15.23 -0.54
N GLN A 654 -17.32 -14.95 0.61
CA GLN A 654 -16.17 -15.73 1.09
C GLN A 654 -16.55 -17.19 1.39
N SER A 655 -17.78 -17.45 1.90
CA SER A 655 -18.28 -18.80 2.15
C SER A 655 -18.49 -19.62 0.87
N GLU A 656 -18.64 -18.96 -0.28
CA GLU A 656 -18.67 -19.57 -1.61
C GLU A 656 -17.26 -19.95 -2.12
N GLY A 657 -16.22 -19.63 -1.35
CA GLY A 657 -14.82 -19.88 -1.68
C GLY A 657 -14.19 -18.80 -2.56
N LYS A 658 -14.78 -17.61 -2.65
CA LYS A 658 -14.28 -16.47 -3.41
C LYS A 658 -13.35 -15.62 -2.56
N LEU A 659 -12.28 -15.08 -3.15
CA LEU A 659 -11.48 -14.02 -2.58
C LEU A 659 -12.13 -12.67 -2.93
N VAL A 660 -12.49 -11.91 -1.92
CA VAL A 660 -13.33 -10.72 -2.02
C VAL A 660 -12.54 -9.47 -1.64
N ALA A 661 -12.53 -8.46 -2.53
CA ALA A 661 -12.20 -7.10 -2.14
C ALA A 661 -13.48 -6.34 -1.79
N MET A 662 -13.47 -5.58 -0.70
CA MET A 662 -14.50 -4.59 -0.38
C MET A 662 -13.95 -3.21 -0.62
N VAL A 663 -14.73 -2.38 -1.32
CA VAL A 663 -14.38 -1.00 -1.69
C VAL A 663 -15.46 -0.07 -1.18
N GLY A 664 -15.10 0.88 -0.30
CA GLY A 664 -16.06 1.81 0.32
C GLY A 664 -15.39 3.03 0.92
N ASP A 665 -16.20 3.98 1.45
CA ASP A 665 -15.71 5.25 2.02
C ASP A 665 -15.13 5.12 3.45
N GLY A 666 -15.24 3.98 4.06
CA GLY A 666 -14.68 3.63 5.37
C GLY A 666 -15.52 4.05 6.58
N VAL A 667 -16.46 4.97 6.46
CA VAL A 667 -17.23 5.44 7.63
C VAL A 667 -18.30 4.43 8.03
N ASN A 668 -19.09 3.98 7.05
CA ASN A 668 -20.15 2.99 7.25
C ASN A 668 -19.72 1.56 6.90
N ASP A 669 -18.59 1.44 6.19
CA ASP A 669 -18.10 0.19 5.62
C ASP A 669 -16.96 -0.44 6.42
N ALA A 670 -16.50 0.21 7.50
CA ALA A 670 -15.37 -0.24 8.31
C ALA A 670 -15.41 -1.73 8.70
N PRO A 671 -16.53 -2.31 9.16
CA PRO A 671 -16.61 -3.74 9.45
C PRO A 671 -16.45 -4.61 8.20
N ALA A 672 -17.03 -4.20 7.07
CA ALA A 672 -16.97 -4.92 5.80
C ALA A 672 -15.56 -4.85 5.18
N LEU A 673 -14.90 -3.67 5.26
CA LEU A 673 -13.51 -3.48 4.85
C LEU A 673 -12.56 -4.38 5.65
N ALA A 674 -12.72 -4.40 6.97
CA ALA A 674 -11.89 -5.25 7.85
C ALA A 674 -12.15 -6.76 7.67
N ARG A 675 -13.34 -7.15 7.19
CA ARG A 675 -13.71 -8.54 6.93
C ARG A 675 -13.18 -9.06 5.62
N ALA A 676 -13.11 -8.24 4.59
CA ALA A 676 -12.70 -8.62 3.24
C ALA A 676 -11.27 -9.19 3.21
N ASP A 677 -10.94 -9.97 2.18
CA ASP A 677 -9.57 -10.43 1.95
C ASP A 677 -8.65 -9.26 1.56
N VAL A 678 -9.24 -8.21 0.97
CA VAL A 678 -8.60 -6.93 0.68
C VAL A 678 -9.60 -5.81 0.95
N GLY A 679 -9.38 -5.05 2.01
CA GLY A 679 -10.16 -3.84 2.32
C GLY A 679 -9.58 -2.62 1.61
N VAL A 680 -10.35 -1.99 0.73
CA VAL A 680 -9.94 -0.80 -0.03
C VAL A 680 -10.81 0.39 0.39
N ALA A 681 -10.25 1.32 1.13
CA ALA A 681 -10.92 2.57 1.50
C ALA A 681 -10.72 3.60 0.39
N ILE A 682 -11.80 4.25 -0.06
CA ILE A 682 -11.78 5.32 -1.05
C ILE A 682 -12.04 6.66 -0.34
N GLY A 683 -11.24 7.66 -0.70
CA GLY A 683 -11.39 9.04 -0.22
C GLY A 683 -10.37 9.45 0.83
N SER A 684 -9.71 10.55 0.55
CA SER A 684 -8.77 11.17 1.47
C SER A 684 -9.54 11.94 2.54
N GLY A 685 -9.63 11.45 3.74
CA GLY A 685 -9.93 12.39 4.77
C GLY A 685 -10.68 11.97 6.00
N THR A 686 -11.13 10.75 6.13
CA THR A 686 -11.62 10.32 7.43
C THR A 686 -10.58 9.44 8.10
N ASP A 687 -10.17 9.80 9.32
CA ASP A 687 -9.29 8.96 10.15
C ASP A 687 -9.82 7.51 10.23
N VAL A 688 -11.14 7.34 10.13
CA VAL A 688 -11.84 6.03 10.14
C VAL A 688 -11.54 5.23 8.87
N ALA A 689 -11.49 5.85 7.69
CA ALA A 689 -11.14 5.16 6.44
C ALA A 689 -9.69 4.67 6.47
N ILE A 690 -8.80 5.52 7.00
CA ILE A 690 -7.37 5.21 7.17
C ILE A 690 -7.16 4.04 8.14
N GLU A 691 -8.00 3.94 9.19
CA GLU A 691 -7.88 2.86 10.20
C GLU A 691 -8.51 1.54 9.75
N SER A 692 -9.48 1.56 8.84
CA SER A 692 -10.29 0.39 8.47
C SER A 692 -9.79 -0.33 7.22
N GLY A 693 -9.19 0.37 6.25
CA GLY A 693 -8.73 -0.20 5.00
C GLY A 693 -7.31 -0.78 5.08
N ASP A 694 -7.05 -1.84 4.32
CA ASP A 694 -5.70 -2.35 4.07
C ASP A 694 -4.96 -1.50 3.04
N ILE A 695 -5.72 -0.91 2.12
CA ILE A 695 -5.24 -0.03 1.05
C ILE A 695 -6.17 1.18 1.01
N ILE A 696 -5.58 2.37 0.97
CA ILE A 696 -6.31 3.63 0.91
C ILE A 696 -6.07 4.25 -0.48
N LEU A 697 -7.15 4.56 -1.18
CA LEU A 697 -7.12 5.31 -2.43
C LEU A 697 -7.37 6.77 -2.09
N VAL A 698 -6.41 7.63 -2.39
CA VAL A 698 -6.48 9.06 -2.07
C VAL A 698 -7.62 9.72 -2.84
N ASP A 699 -7.83 9.31 -4.09
CA ASP A 699 -8.91 9.80 -4.92
C ASP A 699 -10.16 8.91 -4.83
N ASN A 700 -11.32 9.54 -5.02
CA ASN A 700 -12.59 8.84 -5.11
C ASN A 700 -12.80 8.20 -6.49
N ASN A 701 -11.78 7.51 -7.03
CA ASN A 701 -11.78 6.98 -8.38
C ASN A 701 -11.81 5.45 -8.40
N PRO A 702 -12.91 4.79 -8.80
CA PRO A 702 -12.99 3.33 -8.87
C PRO A 702 -11.97 2.68 -9.81
N LEU A 703 -11.41 3.42 -10.79
CA LEU A 703 -10.35 2.94 -11.67
C LEU A 703 -9.06 2.62 -10.92
N ASP A 704 -8.83 3.22 -9.75
CA ASP A 704 -7.64 2.95 -8.96
C ASP A 704 -7.63 1.54 -8.37
N VAL A 705 -8.80 0.94 -8.18
CA VAL A 705 -8.92 -0.50 -7.84
C VAL A 705 -8.37 -1.37 -8.98
N VAL A 706 -8.63 -0.99 -10.22
CA VAL A 706 -8.10 -1.68 -11.41
C VAL A 706 -6.58 -1.52 -11.49
N ARG A 707 -6.07 -0.30 -11.25
CA ARG A 707 -4.62 0.00 -11.20
C ARG A 707 -3.93 -0.79 -10.11
N LEU A 708 -4.54 -0.88 -8.93
CA LEU A 708 -4.09 -1.68 -7.78
C LEU A 708 -3.90 -3.15 -8.17
N ILE A 709 -4.92 -3.77 -8.75
CA ILE A 709 -4.89 -5.18 -9.15
C ILE A 709 -3.82 -5.42 -10.25
N ARG A 710 -3.70 -4.52 -11.22
CA ARG A 710 -2.66 -4.58 -12.27
C ARG A 710 -1.25 -4.50 -11.66
N LEU A 711 -1.04 -3.57 -10.73
CA LEU A 711 0.24 -3.40 -10.05
C LEU A 711 0.58 -4.62 -9.19
N SER A 712 -0.38 -5.18 -8.47
CA SER A 712 -0.23 -6.42 -7.70
C SER A 712 0.19 -7.60 -8.58
N LYS A 713 -0.53 -7.86 -9.68
CA LYS A 713 -0.19 -8.90 -10.66
C LYS A 713 1.21 -8.72 -11.24
N ALA A 714 1.57 -7.50 -11.61
CA ALA A 714 2.89 -7.18 -12.17
C ALA A 714 4.02 -7.38 -11.15
N SER A 715 3.81 -6.96 -9.90
CA SER A 715 4.76 -7.10 -8.80
C SER A 715 5.03 -8.56 -8.49
N TYR A 716 4.00 -9.36 -8.35
CA TYR A 716 4.13 -10.79 -8.08
C TYR A 716 4.88 -11.52 -9.20
N ARG A 717 4.58 -11.21 -10.45
CA ARG A 717 5.33 -11.74 -11.60
C ARG A 717 6.82 -11.41 -11.51
N LYS A 718 7.17 -10.17 -11.12
CA LYS A 718 8.56 -9.77 -10.94
C LYS A 718 9.24 -10.47 -9.77
N MET A 719 8.53 -10.71 -8.69
CA MET A 719 9.03 -11.51 -7.57
C MET A 719 9.34 -12.95 -8.02
N GLN A 720 8.42 -13.59 -8.75
CA GLN A 720 8.62 -14.93 -9.29
C GLN A 720 9.82 -14.99 -10.25
N GLU A 721 9.91 -14.06 -11.21
CA GLU A 721 11.04 -13.96 -12.15
C GLU A 721 12.37 -13.84 -11.39
N ASN A 722 12.42 -13.00 -10.34
CA ASN A 722 13.60 -12.81 -9.51
C ASN A 722 13.94 -14.07 -8.70
N LEU A 723 12.95 -14.74 -8.12
CA LEU A 723 13.16 -15.98 -7.37
C LEU A 723 13.69 -17.10 -8.28
N VAL A 724 13.15 -17.23 -9.49
CA VAL A 724 13.63 -18.20 -10.48
C VAL A 724 15.08 -17.92 -10.89
N TRP A 725 15.45 -16.66 -11.13
CA TRP A 725 16.82 -16.27 -11.44
C TRP A 725 17.77 -16.53 -10.26
N ALA A 726 17.38 -16.12 -9.05
CA ALA A 726 18.19 -16.25 -7.85
C ALA A 726 18.44 -17.70 -7.43
N THR A 727 17.46 -18.59 -7.65
CA THR A 727 17.55 -20.02 -7.31
C THR A 727 18.15 -20.82 -8.47
N GLY A 728 17.74 -20.54 -9.71
CA GLY A 728 18.18 -21.27 -10.91
C GLY A 728 19.70 -21.17 -11.14
N TYR A 729 20.27 -20.01 -10.85
CA TYR A 729 21.71 -19.84 -10.87
C TYR A 729 22.42 -20.84 -9.93
N ASN A 730 21.96 -20.99 -8.69
CA ASN A 730 22.58 -21.88 -7.69
C ASN A 730 22.47 -23.37 -8.10
N VAL A 731 21.37 -23.78 -8.72
CA VAL A 731 21.19 -25.17 -9.21
C VAL A 731 22.25 -25.55 -10.25
N ILE A 732 22.66 -24.62 -11.10
CA ILE A 732 23.68 -24.85 -12.12
C ILE A 732 25.09 -24.66 -11.55
N ALA A 733 25.29 -23.62 -10.76
CA ALA A 733 26.62 -23.20 -10.32
C ALA A 733 27.19 -24.09 -9.20
N LEU A 734 26.37 -24.67 -8.31
CA LEU A 734 26.83 -25.57 -7.24
C LEU A 734 27.53 -26.83 -7.76
N PRO A 735 27.00 -27.60 -8.72
CA PRO A 735 27.71 -28.72 -9.32
C PRO A 735 29.05 -28.33 -9.98
N LEU A 736 29.07 -27.16 -10.65
CA LEU A 736 30.28 -26.61 -11.27
C LEU A 736 31.33 -26.25 -10.22
N ALA A 737 30.91 -25.64 -9.10
CA ALA A 737 31.75 -25.31 -7.97
C ALA A 737 32.33 -26.57 -7.31
N ALA A 738 31.53 -27.63 -7.14
CA ALA A 738 31.94 -28.90 -6.65
C ALA A 738 32.96 -29.63 -7.57
N GLY A 739 33.10 -29.16 -8.83
CA GLY A 739 34.09 -29.69 -9.77
C GLY A 739 33.57 -30.84 -10.64
N VAL A 740 32.25 -30.92 -10.92
CA VAL A 740 31.68 -31.95 -11.81
C VAL A 740 32.31 -31.92 -13.21
N LEU A 741 32.76 -30.77 -13.69
CA LEU A 741 33.44 -30.60 -14.98
C LEU A 741 35.00 -30.68 -14.88
N ALA A 742 35.56 -31.06 -13.73
CA ALA A 742 37.00 -31.26 -13.57
C ALA A 742 37.59 -32.26 -14.59
N PRO A 743 36.92 -33.39 -14.95
CA PRO A 743 37.45 -34.32 -15.94
C PRO A 743 37.64 -33.71 -17.35
N VAL A 744 36.94 -32.63 -17.67
CA VAL A 744 37.10 -31.89 -18.94
C VAL A 744 37.94 -30.62 -18.78
N GLY A 745 38.64 -30.46 -17.64
CA GLY A 745 39.55 -29.36 -17.38
C GLY A 745 38.91 -28.05 -16.94
N ILE A 746 37.59 -28.03 -16.64
CA ILE A 746 36.89 -26.83 -16.18
C ILE A 746 36.76 -26.87 -14.67
N LEU A 747 37.44 -25.94 -14.00
CA LEU A 747 37.39 -25.73 -12.56
C LEU A 747 37.10 -24.24 -12.27
N LEU A 748 36.08 -23.97 -11.49
CA LEU A 748 35.76 -22.62 -11.04
C LEU A 748 36.63 -22.24 -9.84
N SER A 749 37.24 -21.07 -9.83
CA SER A 749 37.84 -20.50 -8.62
C SER A 749 36.80 -19.81 -7.75
N PRO A 750 37.02 -19.65 -6.42
CA PRO A 750 36.15 -18.92 -5.53
C PRO A 750 35.89 -17.47 -6.01
N ALA A 751 36.89 -16.79 -6.54
CA ALA A 751 36.79 -15.45 -7.07
C ALA A 751 35.82 -15.38 -8.26
N ILE A 752 35.89 -16.33 -9.22
CA ILE A 752 34.96 -16.43 -10.35
C ILE A 752 33.55 -16.73 -9.82
N GLY A 753 33.42 -17.60 -8.81
CA GLY A 753 32.15 -17.88 -8.14
C GLY A 753 31.50 -16.62 -7.56
N ALA A 754 32.29 -15.79 -6.88
CA ALA A 754 31.83 -14.52 -6.30
C ALA A 754 31.40 -13.51 -7.37
N VAL A 755 32.09 -13.47 -8.52
CA VAL A 755 31.67 -12.63 -9.66
C VAL A 755 30.31 -13.08 -10.20
N PHE A 756 30.08 -14.37 -10.42
CA PHE A 756 28.78 -14.87 -10.89
C PHE A 756 27.66 -14.60 -9.90
N MET A 757 27.93 -14.75 -8.60
CA MET A 757 26.97 -14.41 -7.55
C MET A 757 26.58 -12.91 -7.61
N SER A 758 27.57 -12.01 -7.70
CA SER A 758 27.32 -10.57 -7.80
C SER A 758 26.59 -10.19 -9.09
N LEU A 759 26.89 -10.86 -10.20
CA LEU A 759 26.18 -10.67 -11.47
C LEU A 759 24.70 -11.07 -11.37
N SER A 760 24.40 -12.18 -10.68
CA SER A 760 23.04 -12.61 -10.41
C SER A 760 22.25 -11.54 -9.66
N THR A 761 22.85 -10.92 -8.64
CA THR A 761 22.24 -9.80 -7.88
C THR A 761 21.94 -8.59 -8.77
N ILE A 762 22.85 -8.25 -9.69
CA ILE A 762 22.64 -7.15 -10.63
C ILE A 762 21.47 -7.46 -11.58
N ILE A 763 21.35 -8.70 -12.06
CA ILE A 763 20.25 -9.11 -12.94
C ILE A 763 18.90 -8.96 -12.20
N VAL A 764 18.82 -9.46 -10.96
CA VAL A 764 17.64 -9.34 -10.10
C VAL A 764 17.27 -7.86 -9.89
N ALA A 765 18.25 -7.01 -9.58
CA ALA A 765 18.02 -5.57 -9.38
C ALA A 765 17.52 -4.87 -10.66
N ILE A 766 18.07 -5.19 -11.82
CA ILE A 766 17.62 -4.64 -13.11
C ILE A 766 16.18 -5.11 -13.41
N ASN A 767 15.89 -6.38 -13.17
CA ASN A 767 14.56 -6.92 -13.42
C ASN A 767 13.50 -6.28 -12.51
N ALA A 768 13.80 -6.13 -11.21
CA ALA A 768 12.91 -5.43 -10.27
C ALA A 768 12.62 -3.98 -10.72
N ARG A 769 13.65 -3.23 -11.18
CA ARG A 769 13.46 -1.86 -11.69
C ARG A 769 12.53 -1.74 -12.89
N ARG A 770 12.33 -2.81 -13.66
CA ARG A 770 11.37 -2.80 -14.77
C ARG A 770 9.93 -2.65 -14.30
N LEU A 771 9.64 -2.92 -13.02
CA LEU A 771 8.32 -2.69 -12.43
C LEU A 771 7.90 -1.21 -12.51
N LYS A 772 8.84 -0.25 -12.37
CA LYS A 772 8.55 1.19 -12.55
C LYS A 772 8.01 1.58 -13.94
N ARG A 773 8.09 0.67 -14.92
CA ARG A 773 7.63 0.90 -16.30
C ARG A 773 6.34 0.16 -16.61
N VAL A 774 5.69 -0.37 -15.59
CA VAL A 774 4.39 -1.00 -15.77
C VAL A 774 3.40 0.08 -16.16
N ASP A 775 2.69 -0.18 -17.25
CA ASP A 775 1.62 0.69 -17.71
C ASP A 775 0.38 0.46 -16.82
N LEU A 776 0.03 1.47 -16.05
CA LEU A 776 -1.15 1.51 -15.19
C LEU A 776 -2.32 2.26 -15.86
N SER A 777 -2.14 2.82 -17.08
CA SER A 777 -3.21 3.47 -17.82
C SER A 777 -4.31 2.47 -18.18
N ILE A 778 -5.56 2.93 -18.14
CA ILE A 778 -6.76 2.11 -18.39
C ILE A 778 -7.40 2.55 -19.68
#